data_213e7f031ccc6c40d136c9adbe8286ef
#
_entry.id   213e7f031ccc6c40d136c9adbe8286ef
#
_cell.length_a   1.000
_cell.length_b   1.000
_cell.length_c   1.000
_cell.angle_alpha   90.00
_cell.angle_beta   90.00
_cell.angle_gamma   90.00
#
_symmetry.space_group_name_H-M   'P 1'
#
loop_
_entity.id
_entity.type
_entity.pdbx_description
1 polymer ?
#
loop_
_entity_poly.entity_id
_entity_poly.type
_entity_poly.pdbx_seq_one_letter_code
_entity_poly.pdbx_strand_id
1 'polypeptide(L)'
;NVVRPDFNGDGFADLAVGATGERFGDANAAGAISILYGDAEQTPKNSSFIHQGMAFVPDLDELRDHFGARSTYGDFNGDGFDDLVVSAPDEDIGGKKDVGQIWIFPGSPDGVGALDVGKTFHQESSSTLGTNASGDRWGIMLSSGDFNGDGFEDLAVGAPEKDNGSKPDVGTISILYGTSNGLSTEQAQNIDQSSKGVPDAGESGDNWGRALASGDFNNDGYVDLAVGAPGENYGQHSEVGAVTILYGTQIGITTSNAFRIHQNIPLVPDRNEAYDHWGAVLATGDFNNDGFSDLAIGAPDESSGKREQTGAVTIMFGSQEGITPHRSYRLHQGSSNMPDRNEVGDRWGSVLTSGNFNGDQYWDLAIGAPAESTPSVMRAGAVTLVFGSRNGISGKDAIAVNQDTAGFEITAEPADHWGDALAALDMNGDGKSELVVAASGESLGTQFDTGLVTLFWGTEQGIDPDLFLTLDQDTYNVPNENKTLDYWGRLGTTSQLDLERPPWGLVTTTGVNTVVLAETKNGYIVRSPCGYAVPVIGGILVKDIQIAIDPGHGGVDGGAYYAGIWENAINLSVAEGFLEELATRGITAFLVRTRNYHIPLSSRGLYADHLQVDGMVSIHHNAPMIAPSSDPGAEAFVQSNSTKSARLGTLVYESVYEALDQFSWVAWTSQYDAGVI
;
A
#
# COMPACT_ATOMS: atom_id res chain seq x y z
N ASN A 1 -22.20 4.64 17.50
CA ASN A 1 -22.11 5.33 16.21
C ASN A 1 -21.42 4.36 15.26
N VAL A 2 -22.11 4.01 14.18
CA VAL A 2 -21.50 3.20 13.11
C VAL A 2 -20.60 4.12 12.30
N VAL A 3 -19.37 3.69 12.06
CA VAL A 3 -18.44 4.43 11.20
C VAL A 3 -18.99 4.38 9.78
N ARG A 4 -19.21 5.53 9.17
CA ARG A 4 -19.66 5.64 7.80
C ARG A 4 -19.02 6.84 7.11
N PRO A 5 -18.43 6.68 5.90
CA PRO A 5 -18.43 7.75 4.94
C PRO A 5 -19.76 7.74 4.19
N ASP A 6 -20.49 8.84 4.20
CA ASP A 6 -21.73 9.05 3.43
C ASP A 6 -21.52 10.26 2.51
N PHE A 7 -20.89 10.02 1.36
CA PHE A 7 -20.50 11.08 0.42
C PHE A 7 -21.67 11.68 -0.34
N ASN A 8 -22.81 10.96 -0.41
CA ASN A 8 -23.97 11.40 -1.16
C ASN A 8 -25.16 11.81 -0.27
N GLY A 9 -25.06 11.61 1.06
CA GLY A 9 -26.05 12.00 2.04
C GLY A 9 -27.32 11.15 2.03
N ASP A 10 -27.26 9.91 1.50
CA ASP A 10 -28.42 9.04 1.39
C ASP A 10 -28.66 8.16 2.64
N GLY A 11 -27.73 8.17 3.59
CA GLY A 11 -27.79 7.48 4.86
C GLY A 11 -27.24 6.06 4.84
N PHE A 12 -26.57 5.66 3.76
CA PHE A 12 -25.79 4.42 3.62
C PHE A 12 -24.33 4.75 3.54
N ALA A 13 -23.48 3.90 4.11
CA ALA A 13 -22.05 4.12 3.99
C ALA A 13 -21.55 3.79 2.59
N ASP A 14 -20.59 4.58 2.11
CA ASP A 14 -19.96 4.46 0.81
C ASP A 14 -18.55 3.88 0.96
N LEU A 15 -18.04 3.17 -0.04
CA LEU A 15 -16.74 2.53 -0.02
C LEU A 15 -15.79 3.15 -1.06
N ALA A 16 -14.67 3.67 -0.61
CA ALA A 16 -13.58 4.13 -1.47
C ALA A 16 -12.50 3.06 -1.60
N VAL A 17 -12.13 2.69 -2.83
CA VAL A 17 -11.17 1.64 -3.15
C VAL A 17 -10.11 2.17 -4.13
N GLY A 18 -8.87 2.24 -3.69
CA GLY A 18 -7.75 2.67 -4.51
C GLY A 18 -7.21 1.55 -5.41
N ALA A 19 -6.75 1.94 -6.60
CA ALA A 19 -6.04 1.12 -7.59
C ALA A 19 -4.70 1.80 -7.87
N THR A 20 -3.71 1.57 -7.03
CA THR A 20 -2.44 2.32 -7.06
C THR A 20 -1.58 2.03 -8.29
N GLY A 21 -1.76 0.86 -8.89
CA GLY A 21 -1.06 0.45 -10.11
C GLY A 21 -1.75 0.89 -11.40
N GLU A 22 -2.94 1.52 -11.32
CA GLU A 22 -3.72 1.91 -12.50
C GLU A 22 -2.92 2.77 -13.47
N ARG A 23 -3.10 2.49 -14.76
CA ARG A 23 -2.32 3.10 -15.83
C ARG A 23 -3.16 3.98 -16.74
N PHE A 24 -2.70 5.20 -17.02
CA PHE A 24 -3.30 6.13 -17.97
C PHE A 24 -2.29 6.54 -19.05
N GLY A 25 -2.50 6.07 -20.28
CA GLY A 25 -1.57 6.33 -21.38
C GLY A 25 -0.16 5.81 -21.09
N ASP A 26 0.82 6.72 -21.02
CA ASP A 26 2.21 6.40 -20.72
C ASP A 26 2.55 6.45 -19.22
N ALA A 27 1.61 6.88 -18.37
CA ALA A 27 1.78 6.97 -16.92
C ALA A 27 1.44 5.61 -16.25
N ASN A 28 2.45 4.77 -16.05
CA ASN A 28 2.31 3.52 -15.30
C ASN A 28 2.20 3.83 -13.80
N ALA A 29 1.31 3.12 -13.09
CA ALA A 29 1.08 3.30 -11.66
C ALA A 29 0.80 4.78 -11.30
N ALA A 30 0.09 5.51 -12.16
CA ALA A 30 -0.42 6.83 -11.81
C ALA A 30 -1.46 6.74 -10.70
N GLY A 31 -2.23 5.66 -10.71
CA GLY A 31 -3.21 5.36 -9.68
C GLY A 31 -4.58 5.99 -9.92
N ALA A 32 -5.58 5.40 -9.28
CA ALA A 32 -6.97 5.84 -9.32
C ALA A 32 -7.71 5.44 -8.05
N ILE A 33 -8.92 5.95 -7.86
CA ILE A 33 -9.82 5.55 -6.79
C ILE A 33 -11.22 5.34 -7.33
N SER A 34 -11.85 4.23 -6.93
CA SER A 34 -13.26 3.92 -7.19
C SER A 34 -14.07 4.20 -5.93
N ILE A 35 -15.21 4.86 -6.06
CA ILE A 35 -16.16 5.06 -4.98
C ILE A 35 -17.41 4.24 -5.31
N LEU A 36 -17.81 3.34 -4.40
CA LEU A 36 -18.98 2.50 -4.51
C LEU A 36 -19.99 2.99 -3.48
N TYR A 37 -21.13 3.48 -3.95
CA TYR A 37 -22.19 4.01 -3.08
C TYR A 37 -23.02 2.88 -2.49
N GLY A 38 -23.24 2.95 -1.17
CA GLY A 38 -24.05 1.99 -0.44
C GLY A 38 -25.54 2.04 -0.82
N ASP A 39 -26.27 0.98 -0.56
CA ASP A 39 -27.73 0.94 -0.72
C ASP A 39 -28.38 -0.19 0.11
N ALA A 40 -29.69 -0.06 0.36
CA ALA A 40 -30.47 -1.07 1.10
C ALA A 40 -30.56 -2.44 0.40
N GLU A 41 -30.16 -2.57 -0.86
CA GLU A 41 -30.26 -3.81 -1.62
C GLU A 41 -28.95 -4.64 -1.59
N GLN A 42 -27.95 -4.16 -0.84
CA GLN A 42 -26.68 -4.85 -0.62
C GLN A 42 -25.86 -5.09 -1.90
N THR A 43 -26.06 -4.26 -2.92
CA THR A 43 -25.29 -4.30 -4.17
C THR A 43 -25.03 -2.88 -4.65
N PRO A 44 -23.80 -2.41 -4.75
CA PRO A 44 -23.49 -1.08 -5.24
C PRO A 44 -24.09 -0.86 -6.64
N LYS A 45 -25.01 0.10 -6.77
CA LYS A 45 -25.67 0.40 -8.05
C LYS A 45 -25.07 1.59 -8.76
N ASN A 46 -24.47 2.48 -8.01
CA ASN A 46 -23.81 3.67 -8.50
C ASN A 46 -22.36 3.66 -8.06
N SER A 47 -21.51 4.26 -8.86
CA SER A 47 -20.10 4.40 -8.54
C SER A 47 -19.52 5.64 -9.18
N SER A 48 -18.43 6.14 -8.63
CA SER A 48 -17.59 7.18 -9.21
C SER A 48 -16.17 6.67 -9.39
N PHE A 49 -15.45 7.22 -10.36
CA PHE A 49 -14.05 6.91 -10.63
C PHE A 49 -13.26 8.19 -10.78
N ILE A 50 -12.15 8.30 -10.08
CA ILE A 50 -11.33 9.52 -10.05
C ILE A 50 -9.87 9.16 -10.25
N HIS A 51 -9.18 9.91 -11.13
CA HIS A 51 -7.73 9.91 -11.31
C HIS A 51 -7.23 11.33 -11.62
N GLN A 52 -5.95 11.57 -11.51
CA GLN A 52 -5.37 12.93 -11.61
C GLN A 52 -5.62 13.60 -12.96
N GLY A 53 -5.67 12.86 -14.07
CA GLY A 53 -5.92 13.41 -15.41
C GLY A 53 -7.36 13.87 -15.69
N MET A 54 -8.28 13.80 -14.74
CA MET A 54 -9.66 14.26 -14.92
C MET A 54 -9.76 15.79 -14.83
N ALA A 55 -10.67 16.37 -15.62
CA ALA A 55 -10.77 17.84 -15.79
C ALA A 55 -11.07 18.62 -14.48
N PHE A 56 -11.64 17.96 -13.48
CA PHE A 56 -11.92 18.55 -12.16
C PHE A 56 -10.85 18.24 -11.11
N VAL A 57 -9.82 17.46 -11.46
CA VAL A 57 -8.67 17.22 -10.60
C VAL A 57 -7.56 18.18 -11.02
N PRO A 58 -7.02 19.03 -10.13
CA PRO A 58 -6.03 20.06 -10.51
C PRO A 58 -4.61 19.47 -10.61
N ASP A 59 -4.46 18.41 -11.40
CA ASP A 59 -3.18 17.77 -11.67
C ASP A 59 -3.20 16.94 -12.96
N LEU A 60 -2.15 16.16 -13.21
CA LEU A 60 -1.99 15.28 -14.37
C LEU A 60 -1.61 13.89 -13.88
N ASP A 61 -2.03 12.85 -14.61
CA ASP A 61 -1.52 11.49 -14.39
C ASP A 61 -0.02 11.47 -14.68
N GLU A 62 0.79 11.20 -13.68
CA GLU A 62 2.23 11.07 -13.80
C GLU A 62 2.69 9.65 -13.47
N LEU A 63 3.94 9.34 -13.73
CA LEU A 63 4.48 8.00 -13.56
C LEU A 63 4.75 7.72 -12.09
N ARG A 64 4.07 6.73 -11.51
CA ARG A 64 4.28 6.23 -10.13
C ARG A 64 3.87 7.19 -9.03
N ASP A 65 2.87 8.02 -9.24
CA ASP A 65 2.32 8.86 -8.18
C ASP A 65 1.51 8.06 -7.17
N HIS A 66 0.99 6.89 -7.63
CA HIS A 66 0.16 6.01 -6.82
C HIS A 66 -1.05 6.73 -6.20
N PHE A 67 -1.73 7.58 -6.98
CA PHE A 67 -2.98 8.22 -6.54
C PHE A 67 -3.98 7.18 -6.04
N GLY A 68 -4.60 7.41 -4.90
CA GLY A 68 -5.46 6.42 -4.23
C GLY A 68 -4.69 5.49 -3.28
N ALA A 69 -3.40 5.75 -3.00
CA ALA A 69 -2.62 4.95 -2.05
C ALA A 69 -3.22 4.96 -0.64
N ARG A 70 -3.80 6.10 -0.24
CA ARG A 70 -4.57 6.26 1.00
C ARG A 70 -5.77 7.15 0.75
N SER A 71 -6.83 6.89 1.50
CA SER A 71 -7.98 7.78 1.58
C SER A 71 -8.52 7.84 3.01
N THR A 72 -9.17 8.95 3.33
CA THR A 72 -9.95 9.13 4.55
C THR A 72 -11.12 10.07 4.24
N TYR A 73 -11.99 10.26 5.17
CA TYR A 73 -13.21 11.06 4.99
C TYR A 73 -13.54 11.88 6.22
N GLY A 74 -14.39 12.88 6.03
CA GLY A 74 -14.98 13.69 7.09
C GLY A 74 -15.73 14.87 6.51
N ASP A 75 -16.67 15.40 7.26
CA ASP A 75 -17.37 16.64 6.90
C ASP A 75 -16.49 17.86 7.25
N PHE A 76 -15.47 18.11 6.39
CA PHE A 76 -14.50 19.19 6.62
C PHE A 76 -15.06 20.58 6.38
N ASN A 77 -16.24 20.68 5.78
CA ASN A 77 -16.87 21.94 5.42
C ASN A 77 -18.17 22.22 6.20
N GLY A 78 -18.71 21.23 6.93
CA GLY A 78 -19.90 21.34 7.76
C GLY A 78 -21.21 21.40 6.96
N ASP A 79 -21.22 20.87 5.74
CA ASP A 79 -22.41 20.90 4.87
C ASP A 79 -23.32 19.66 5.02
N GLY A 80 -22.87 18.66 5.79
CA GLY A 80 -23.60 17.44 6.12
C GLY A 80 -23.36 16.28 5.16
N PHE A 81 -22.43 16.43 4.22
CA PHE A 81 -21.91 15.36 3.38
C PHE A 81 -20.46 15.08 3.78
N ASP A 82 -20.07 13.82 3.84
CA ASP A 82 -18.67 13.52 4.03
C ASP A 82 -17.86 13.89 2.78
N ASP A 83 -16.73 14.56 2.97
CA ASP A 83 -15.77 14.86 1.93
C ASP A 83 -14.73 13.72 1.84
N LEU A 84 -14.22 13.41 0.65
CA LEU A 84 -13.19 12.40 0.43
C LEU A 84 -11.81 13.04 0.32
N VAL A 85 -10.86 12.60 1.13
CA VAL A 85 -9.43 12.88 0.97
C VAL A 85 -8.74 11.71 0.31
N VAL A 86 -7.97 11.98 -0.74
CA VAL A 86 -7.16 10.97 -1.47
C VAL A 86 -5.71 11.43 -1.47
N SER A 87 -4.76 10.51 -1.27
CA SER A 87 -3.34 10.82 -1.33
C SER A 87 -2.63 10.15 -2.50
N ALA A 88 -1.56 10.80 -2.97
CA ALA A 88 -0.50 10.25 -3.80
C ALA A 88 0.83 10.54 -3.07
N PRO A 89 1.33 9.62 -2.23
CA PRO A 89 2.53 9.87 -1.44
C PRO A 89 3.80 9.96 -2.29
N ASP A 90 3.79 9.38 -3.49
CA ASP A 90 4.94 9.39 -4.40
C ASP A 90 4.86 10.52 -5.44
N GLU A 91 3.94 11.48 -5.29
CA GLU A 91 3.78 12.66 -6.15
C GLU A 91 5.06 13.49 -6.23
N ASP A 92 5.47 13.83 -7.46
CA ASP A 92 6.64 14.64 -7.77
C ASP A 92 6.27 16.14 -7.83
N ILE A 93 6.80 16.98 -6.94
CA ILE A 93 6.44 18.40 -6.90
C ILE A 93 7.66 19.30 -7.14
N GLY A 94 7.57 20.15 -8.15
CA GLY A 94 8.61 21.15 -8.42
C GLY A 94 9.98 20.58 -8.76
N GLY A 95 10.03 19.35 -9.31
CA GLY A 95 11.25 18.62 -9.65
C GLY A 95 11.89 17.87 -8.49
N LYS A 96 11.22 17.81 -7.35
CA LYS A 96 11.56 16.93 -6.22
C LYS A 96 10.71 15.67 -6.31
N LYS A 97 11.30 14.51 -6.10
CA LYS A 97 10.65 13.20 -6.25
C LYS A 97 10.01 12.76 -4.95
N ASP A 98 8.89 12.03 -5.07
CA ASP A 98 8.21 11.36 -3.97
C ASP A 98 7.97 12.31 -2.78
N VAL A 99 7.50 13.51 -3.06
CA VAL A 99 7.20 14.54 -2.05
C VAL A 99 5.90 14.25 -1.33
N GLY A 100 4.91 13.85 -2.09
CA GLY A 100 3.55 13.57 -1.66
C GLY A 100 2.59 14.75 -1.67
N GLN A 101 1.35 14.45 -2.04
CA GLN A 101 0.24 15.39 -2.15
C GLN A 101 -1.08 14.74 -1.74
N ILE A 102 -2.04 15.54 -1.31
CA ILE A 102 -3.42 15.11 -1.07
C ILE A 102 -4.40 15.97 -1.85
N TRP A 103 -5.53 15.37 -2.18
CA TRP A 103 -6.69 16.04 -2.81
C TRP A 103 -7.89 15.86 -1.92
N ILE A 104 -8.72 16.89 -1.82
CA ILE A 104 -9.99 16.87 -1.10
C ILE A 104 -11.11 17.07 -2.11
N PHE A 105 -12.01 16.10 -2.18
CA PHE A 105 -13.18 16.11 -3.05
C PHE A 105 -14.43 16.25 -2.19
N PRO A 106 -15.15 17.38 -2.27
CA PRO A 106 -16.37 17.58 -1.51
C PRO A 106 -17.45 16.55 -1.85
N GLY A 107 -18.14 16.08 -0.82
CA GLY A 107 -19.36 15.33 -0.96
C GLY A 107 -20.51 16.17 -1.48
N SER A 108 -21.53 15.55 -2.05
CA SER A 108 -22.72 16.24 -2.55
C SER A 108 -23.85 15.24 -2.83
N PRO A 109 -25.12 15.66 -2.99
CA PRO A 109 -26.22 14.76 -3.35
C PRO A 109 -25.99 13.92 -4.62
N ASP A 110 -25.07 14.33 -5.48
CA ASP A 110 -24.67 13.61 -6.68
C ASP A 110 -23.37 12.77 -6.47
N GLY A 111 -22.89 12.69 -5.23
CA GLY A 111 -21.67 12.00 -4.83
C GLY A 111 -20.42 12.86 -4.94
N VAL A 112 -19.24 12.21 -4.90
CA VAL A 112 -17.94 12.85 -4.91
C VAL A 112 -17.54 13.29 -6.33
N GLY A 113 -16.94 14.47 -6.45
CA GLY A 113 -16.39 14.97 -7.71
C GLY A 113 -17.41 15.48 -8.73
N ALA A 114 -18.69 15.58 -8.36
CA ALA A 114 -19.76 15.95 -9.27
C ALA A 114 -19.84 17.47 -9.54
N LEU A 115 -19.47 18.32 -8.58
CA LEU A 115 -19.79 19.74 -8.61
C LEU A 115 -18.60 20.69 -8.48
N ASP A 116 -17.50 20.28 -7.85
CA ASP A 116 -16.37 21.17 -7.55
C ASP A 116 -15.01 20.58 -7.91
N VAL A 117 -14.08 21.46 -8.26
CA VAL A 117 -12.67 21.13 -8.46
C VAL A 117 -12.05 20.80 -7.11
N GLY A 118 -11.42 19.64 -6.99
CA GLY A 118 -10.72 19.23 -5.79
C GLY A 118 -9.68 20.26 -5.34
N LYS A 119 -9.54 20.44 -4.02
CA LYS A 119 -8.43 21.21 -3.44
C LYS A 119 -7.23 20.32 -3.24
N THR A 120 -6.04 20.86 -3.40
CA THR A 120 -4.78 20.13 -3.19
C THR A 120 -3.97 20.75 -2.07
N PHE A 121 -3.30 19.91 -1.29
CA PHE A 121 -2.33 20.35 -0.30
C PHE A 121 -1.07 19.50 -0.36
N HIS A 122 0.06 20.13 -0.10
CA HIS A 122 1.37 19.53 0.12
C HIS A 122 2.13 20.38 1.16
N GLN A 123 3.30 19.96 1.61
CA GLN A 123 4.01 20.63 2.71
C GLN A 123 4.31 22.11 2.44
N GLU A 124 4.54 22.54 1.20
CA GLU A 124 4.76 23.96 0.86
C GLU A 124 3.47 24.76 0.63
N SER A 125 2.27 24.14 0.79
CA SER A 125 0.99 24.88 0.73
C SER A 125 0.87 25.93 1.84
N SER A 126 1.65 25.80 2.92
CA SER A 126 1.82 26.80 3.96
C SER A 126 3.21 26.70 4.56
N SER A 127 3.79 27.84 4.94
CA SER A 127 5.08 27.87 5.66
C SER A 127 5.03 27.14 7.02
N THR A 128 3.85 26.92 7.57
CA THR A 128 3.66 26.18 8.82
C THR A 128 3.78 24.68 8.63
N LEU A 129 3.36 24.14 7.48
CA LEU A 129 3.42 22.72 7.17
C LEU A 129 4.82 22.21 6.87
N GLY A 130 5.77 23.11 6.57
CA GLY A 130 7.16 22.76 6.32
C GLY A 130 7.63 23.05 4.90
N THR A 131 8.55 22.26 4.41
CA THR A 131 9.11 22.37 3.06
C THR A 131 9.12 21.00 2.41
N ASN A 132 8.78 20.95 1.14
CA ASN A 132 8.90 19.74 0.33
C ASN A 132 10.37 19.29 0.26
N ALA A 133 10.63 18.01 0.47
CA ALA A 133 11.90 17.40 0.11
C ALA A 133 11.65 16.06 -0.61
N SER A 134 12.60 15.59 -1.38
CA SER A 134 12.45 14.31 -2.09
C SER A 134 12.43 13.17 -1.08
N GLY A 135 11.47 12.28 -1.23
CA GLY A 135 11.30 11.12 -0.36
C GLY A 135 10.51 11.38 0.92
N ASP A 136 9.93 12.58 1.11
CA ASP A 136 9.12 12.88 2.30
C ASP A 136 7.83 12.04 2.37
N ARG A 137 7.27 11.69 1.23
CA ARG A 137 6.04 10.89 1.08
C ARG A 137 4.88 11.39 1.95
N TRP A 138 4.68 12.70 1.99
CA TRP A 138 3.62 13.32 2.75
C TRP A 138 2.23 12.86 2.26
N GLY A 139 1.40 12.38 3.18
CA GLY A 139 0.12 11.75 2.84
C GLY A 139 0.15 10.22 2.84
N ILE A 140 1.29 9.58 3.21
CA ILE A 140 1.34 8.13 3.33
C ILE A 140 0.46 7.59 4.46
N MET A 141 0.06 8.44 5.40
CA MET A 141 -0.92 8.13 6.43
C MET A 141 -1.85 9.31 6.65
N LEU A 142 -3.14 9.02 6.81
CA LEU A 142 -4.21 9.98 7.01
C LEU A 142 -5.09 9.55 8.19
N SER A 143 -5.58 10.53 8.98
CA SER A 143 -6.60 10.28 10.00
C SER A 143 -7.41 11.54 10.22
N SER A 144 -8.74 11.44 10.26
CA SER A 144 -9.65 12.56 10.48
C SER A 144 -10.26 12.55 11.87
N GLY A 145 -10.71 13.71 12.33
CA GLY A 145 -11.42 13.90 13.60
C GLY A 145 -11.54 15.35 13.97
N ASP A 146 -12.56 15.74 14.72
CA ASP A 146 -12.74 17.10 15.22
C ASP A 146 -11.80 17.35 16.42
N PHE A 147 -10.52 17.70 16.12
CA PHE A 147 -9.48 17.87 17.14
C PHE A 147 -9.64 19.16 17.97
N ASN A 148 -10.45 20.11 17.48
CA ASN A 148 -10.64 21.39 18.13
C ASN A 148 -12.06 21.60 18.69
N GLY A 149 -12.99 20.68 18.44
CA GLY A 149 -14.35 20.71 18.95
C GLY A 149 -15.23 21.79 18.35
N ASP A 150 -14.92 22.25 17.13
CA ASP A 150 -15.66 23.33 16.47
C ASP A 150 -16.79 22.83 15.56
N GLY A 151 -16.92 21.52 15.40
CA GLY A 151 -17.96 20.84 14.63
C GLY A 151 -17.62 20.63 13.16
N PHE A 152 -16.41 20.96 12.72
CA PHE A 152 -15.83 20.57 11.44
C PHE A 152 -14.82 19.46 11.68
N GLU A 153 -14.80 18.45 10.81
CA GLU A 153 -13.73 17.47 10.87
C GLU A 153 -12.38 18.09 10.47
N ASP A 154 -11.32 17.69 11.13
CA ASP A 154 -9.94 18.08 10.87
C ASP A 154 -9.16 16.92 10.27
N LEU A 155 -7.96 17.16 9.74
CA LEU A 155 -7.14 16.14 9.09
C LEU A 155 -5.72 16.13 9.64
N ALA A 156 -5.28 14.96 10.10
CA ALA A 156 -3.88 14.65 10.38
C ALA A 156 -3.25 13.92 9.18
N VAL A 157 -2.08 14.37 8.75
CA VAL A 157 -1.34 13.85 7.60
C VAL A 157 0.07 13.47 8.03
N GLY A 158 0.45 12.20 7.83
CA GLY A 158 1.75 11.66 8.18
C GLY A 158 2.76 11.78 7.03
N ALA A 159 4.02 12.06 7.38
CA ALA A 159 5.19 11.98 6.54
C ALA A 159 6.33 11.29 7.33
N PRO A 160 6.27 9.96 7.50
CA PRO A 160 7.21 9.23 8.36
C PRO A 160 8.64 9.19 7.81
N GLU A 161 8.83 9.38 6.52
CA GLU A 161 10.14 9.43 5.85
C GLU A 161 10.73 10.84 5.81
N LYS A 162 10.10 11.81 6.49
CA LYS A 162 10.60 13.18 6.61
C LYS A 162 11.90 13.24 7.39
N ASP A 163 12.92 13.84 6.76
CA ASP A 163 14.21 14.11 7.38
C ASP A 163 14.16 15.29 8.35
N ASN A 164 14.88 15.18 9.48
CA ASN A 164 15.13 16.31 10.37
C ASN A 164 16.62 16.66 10.36
N GLY A 165 17.02 17.59 9.51
CA GLY A 165 18.40 18.01 9.32
C GLY A 165 19.27 16.91 8.71
N SER A 166 20.16 16.31 9.50
CA SER A 166 21.02 15.20 9.07
C SER A 166 20.52 13.83 9.52
N LYS A 167 19.36 13.77 10.13
CA LYS A 167 18.73 12.52 10.57
C LYS A 167 17.67 12.14 9.55
N PRO A 168 17.86 11.05 8.78
CA PRO A 168 16.86 10.57 7.85
C PRO A 168 15.69 9.91 8.58
N ASP A 169 14.51 9.94 7.95
CA ASP A 169 13.32 9.19 8.32
C ASP A 169 12.90 9.38 9.78
N VAL A 170 13.04 10.59 10.30
CA VAL A 170 12.58 10.91 11.67
C VAL A 170 11.06 10.92 11.72
N GLY A 171 10.45 11.47 10.70
CA GLY A 171 9.02 11.61 10.57
C GLY A 171 8.42 12.86 11.17
N THR A 172 7.25 13.23 10.64
CA THR A 172 6.44 14.37 11.09
C THR A 172 4.97 14.14 10.78
N ILE A 173 4.10 14.87 11.47
CA ILE A 173 2.68 14.96 11.13
C ILE A 173 2.30 16.41 10.90
N SER A 174 1.37 16.62 9.99
CA SER A 174 0.73 17.92 9.74
C SER A 174 -0.73 17.83 10.12
N ILE A 175 -1.25 18.87 10.82
CA ILE A 175 -2.68 18.99 11.15
C ILE A 175 -3.25 20.13 10.35
N LEU A 176 -4.33 19.87 9.60
CA LEU A 176 -5.13 20.83 8.84
C LEU A 176 -6.51 20.91 9.49
N TYR A 177 -6.99 22.12 9.74
CA TYR A 177 -8.28 22.32 10.41
C TYR A 177 -9.41 22.56 9.43
N GLY A 178 -10.57 21.94 9.70
CA GLY A 178 -11.82 22.17 8.99
C GLY A 178 -12.37 23.57 9.19
N THR A 179 -13.12 24.05 8.25
CA THR A 179 -13.81 25.36 8.30
C THR A 179 -15.02 25.31 7.37
N SER A 180 -15.95 26.27 7.48
CA SER A 180 -17.06 26.39 6.53
C SER A 180 -16.66 26.51 5.04
N ASN A 181 -15.38 26.54 4.73
CA ASN A 181 -14.83 26.49 3.37
C ASN A 181 -13.99 25.22 3.11
N GLY A 182 -14.13 24.23 3.95
CA GLY A 182 -13.33 22.99 3.96
C GLY A 182 -11.96 23.19 4.62
N LEU A 183 -11.05 22.22 4.46
CA LEU A 183 -9.74 22.23 5.10
C LEU A 183 -8.95 23.53 4.80
N SER A 184 -8.26 24.02 5.83
CA SER A 184 -7.50 25.26 5.82
C SER A 184 -6.09 25.08 6.39
N THR A 185 -5.15 25.85 5.86
CA THR A 185 -3.77 25.94 6.39
C THR A 185 -3.57 27.13 7.34
N GLU A 186 -4.57 27.93 7.61
CA GLU A 186 -4.42 29.17 8.41
C GLU A 186 -3.99 28.90 9.85
N GLN A 187 -4.50 27.82 10.46
CA GLN A 187 -4.14 27.38 11.82
C GLN A 187 -3.38 26.07 11.82
N ALA A 188 -2.94 25.61 10.65
CA ALA A 188 -2.26 24.34 10.51
C ALA A 188 -1.06 24.19 11.46
N GLN A 189 -0.82 22.98 11.91
CA GLN A 189 0.31 22.63 12.77
C GLN A 189 1.21 21.63 12.06
N ASN A 190 2.52 21.70 12.34
CA ASN A 190 3.47 20.67 11.98
C ASN A 190 4.18 20.23 13.26
N ILE A 191 4.08 18.95 13.57
CA ILE A 191 4.55 18.38 14.82
C ILE A 191 5.52 17.22 14.50
N ASP A 192 6.63 17.18 15.19
CA ASP A 192 7.61 16.09 15.20
C ASP A 192 8.02 15.73 16.63
N GLN A 193 8.83 14.69 16.80
CA GLN A 193 9.32 14.30 18.13
C GLN A 193 10.24 15.37 18.78
N SER A 194 10.80 16.30 18.00
CA SER A 194 11.58 17.44 18.53
C SER A 194 10.71 18.62 18.98
N SER A 195 9.42 18.58 18.71
CA SER A 195 8.48 19.62 19.09
C SER A 195 8.35 19.71 20.60
N LYS A 196 8.33 20.95 21.11
CA LYS A 196 8.30 21.18 22.57
C LYS A 196 7.08 20.51 23.21
N GLY A 197 7.30 19.61 24.14
CA GLY A 197 6.26 18.90 24.88
C GLY A 197 6.02 17.47 24.39
N VAL A 198 6.42 17.13 23.19
CA VAL A 198 6.47 15.74 22.74
C VAL A 198 7.57 15.01 23.52
N PRO A 199 7.25 13.90 24.17
CA PRO A 199 8.24 13.15 24.93
C PRO A 199 9.12 12.33 23.97
N ASP A 200 10.37 12.58 24.03
CA ASP A 200 11.46 12.02 23.23
C ASP A 200 12.09 13.01 22.24
N ALA A 201 13.12 12.57 21.55
CA ALA A 201 13.81 13.36 20.57
C ALA A 201 13.96 12.52 19.30
N GLY A 202 13.44 12.98 18.20
CA GLY A 202 13.51 12.25 16.94
C GLY A 202 14.92 11.74 16.62
N GLU A 203 15.02 10.47 16.30
CA GLU A 203 16.20 9.74 15.88
C GLU A 203 16.05 9.32 14.40
N SER A 204 17.13 8.87 13.78
CA SER A 204 17.08 8.40 12.40
C SER A 204 16.33 7.08 12.33
N GLY A 205 15.34 7.00 11.44
CA GLY A 205 14.57 5.79 11.20
C GLY A 205 13.42 5.56 12.17
N ASP A 206 13.06 6.53 13.03
CA ASP A 206 11.91 6.39 13.94
C ASP A 206 10.59 6.24 13.18
N ASN A 207 10.49 6.84 12.00
CA ASN A 207 9.29 6.84 11.16
C ASN A 207 8.04 7.34 11.92
N TRP A 208 8.17 8.38 12.76
CA TRP A 208 7.07 8.93 13.53
C TRP A 208 5.99 9.52 12.60
N GLY A 209 4.75 9.09 12.79
CA GLY A 209 3.64 9.37 11.89
C GLY A 209 3.37 8.27 10.85
N ARG A 210 4.04 7.09 10.99
CA ARG A 210 3.79 5.92 10.13
C ARG A 210 2.41 5.30 10.36
N ALA A 211 1.86 5.43 11.56
CA ALA A 211 0.50 5.05 11.91
C ALA A 211 -0.17 6.22 12.63
N LEU A 212 -1.41 6.48 12.29
CA LEU A 212 -2.27 7.50 12.90
C LEU A 212 -3.62 6.88 13.23
N ALA A 213 -4.16 7.19 14.41
CA ALA A 213 -5.51 6.82 14.77
C ALA A 213 -6.12 7.89 15.70
N SER A 214 -7.31 8.34 15.36
CA SER A 214 -8.06 9.37 16.10
C SER A 214 -9.13 8.75 16.99
N GLY A 215 -9.38 9.36 18.14
CA GLY A 215 -10.44 8.96 19.08
C GLY A 215 -10.42 9.83 20.32
N ASP A 216 -11.55 10.04 20.95
CA ASP A 216 -11.66 10.75 22.23
C ASP A 216 -11.29 9.79 23.37
N PHE A 217 -9.97 9.74 23.70
CA PHE A 217 -9.44 8.80 24.68
C PHE A 217 -9.75 9.18 26.13
N ASN A 218 -10.10 10.43 26.35
CA ASN A 218 -10.34 10.99 27.69
C ASN A 218 -11.80 11.44 27.90
N ASN A 219 -12.64 11.33 26.88
CA ASN A 219 -14.06 11.72 26.84
C ASN A 219 -14.29 13.17 27.28
N ASP A 220 -13.43 14.08 26.76
CA ASP A 220 -13.55 15.53 27.02
C ASP A 220 -14.26 16.29 25.89
N GLY A 221 -14.62 15.59 24.82
CA GLY A 221 -15.36 16.09 23.67
C GLY A 221 -14.46 16.65 22.55
N TYR A 222 -13.15 16.52 22.66
CA TYR A 222 -12.19 16.79 21.61
C TYR A 222 -11.59 15.46 21.13
N VAL A 223 -11.44 15.29 19.84
CA VAL A 223 -10.79 14.09 19.33
C VAL A 223 -9.28 14.18 19.56
N ASP A 224 -8.69 13.12 20.12
CA ASP A 224 -7.26 12.96 20.37
C ASP A 224 -6.61 12.20 19.22
N LEU A 225 -5.27 12.18 19.16
CA LEU A 225 -4.50 11.53 18.10
C LEU A 225 -3.41 10.62 18.69
N ALA A 226 -3.45 9.34 18.33
CA ALA A 226 -2.36 8.39 18.55
C ALA A 226 -1.43 8.37 17.33
N VAL A 227 -0.12 8.48 17.56
CA VAL A 227 0.91 8.55 16.52
C VAL A 227 1.95 7.46 16.73
N GLY A 228 2.08 6.55 15.77
CA GLY A 228 3.03 5.45 15.81
C GLY A 228 4.41 5.84 15.27
N ALA A 229 5.45 5.30 15.91
CA ALA A 229 6.86 5.37 15.53
C ALA A 229 7.44 3.95 15.57
N PRO A 230 7.20 3.10 14.56
CA PRO A 230 7.60 1.70 14.59
C PRO A 230 9.13 1.50 14.60
N GLY A 231 9.88 2.45 14.04
CA GLY A 231 11.35 2.40 14.04
C GLY A 231 12.03 2.91 15.30
N GLU A 232 11.25 3.34 16.31
CA GLU A 232 11.77 3.87 17.57
C GLU A 232 12.68 2.88 18.28
N ASN A 233 13.84 3.36 18.75
CA ASN A 233 14.81 2.56 19.47
C ASN A 233 14.66 2.71 20.98
N TYR A 234 14.95 1.67 21.75
CA TYR A 234 14.96 1.75 23.22
C TYR A 234 16.20 1.06 23.81
N GLY A 235 17.13 1.85 24.31
CA GLY A 235 18.38 1.36 24.92
C GLY A 235 19.31 0.72 23.89
N GLN A 236 19.39 -0.61 23.86
CA GLN A 236 20.19 -1.38 22.91
C GLN A 236 19.31 -2.18 21.91
N HIS A 237 18.02 -2.04 21.99
CA HIS A 237 17.08 -2.70 21.10
C HIS A 237 16.69 -1.74 20.00
N SER A 238 16.92 -2.12 18.76
CA SER A 238 16.56 -1.35 17.57
C SER A 238 15.11 -1.63 17.19
N GLU A 239 14.42 -0.60 16.69
CA GLU A 239 13.11 -0.73 16.03
C GLU A 239 12.08 -1.46 16.89
N VAL A 240 12.09 -1.19 18.21
CA VAL A 240 11.11 -1.78 19.12
C VAL A 240 9.72 -1.17 18.94
N GLY A 241 9.71 0.08 18.53
CA GLY A 241 8.50 0.87 18.31
C GLY A 241 7.93 1.56 19.55
N ALA A 242 7.17 2.61 19.29
CA ALA A 242 6.48 3.39 20.30
C ALA A 242 5.21 4.04 19.74
N VAL A 243 4.32 4.48 20.61
CA VAL A 243 3.14 5.29 20.28
C VAL A 243 3.15 6.55 21.13
N THR A 244 2.89 7.70 20.52
CA THR A 244 2.71 8.98 21.20
C THR A 244 1.24 9.35 21.17
N ILE A 245 0.64 9.67 22.31
CA ILE A 245 -0.72 10.20 22.40
C ILE A 245 -0.65 11.73 22.50
N LEU A 246 -1.34 12.40 21.60
CA LEU A 246 -1.53 13.85 21.56
C LEU A 246 -3.01 14.16 21.80
N TYR A 247 -3.29 15.14 22.65
CA TYR A 247 -4.67 15.45 23.02
C TYR A 247 -5.26 16.61 22.23
N GLY A 248 -6.52 16.46 21.85
CA GLY A 248 -7.35 17.54 21.32
C GLY A 248 -7.65 18.61 22.38
N THR A 249 -7.92 19.83 21.94
CA THR A 249 -8.33 20.92 22.82
C THR A 249 -9.03 22.00 21.98
N GLN A 250 -9.73 22.93 22.60
CA GLN A 250 -10.39 24.06 21.90
C GLN A 250 -9.47 24.83 20.91
N ILE A 251 -8.17 24.67 20.97
CA ILE A 251 -7.22 25.30 20.03
C ILE A 251 -6.54 24.28 19.10
N GLY A 252 -7.06 23.08 19.04
CA GLY A 252 -6.55 21.97 18.26
C GLY A 252 -5.62 21.05 19.04
N ILE A 253 -4.83 20.25 18.34
CA ILE A 253 -3.90 19.28 18.92
C ILE A 253 -2.86 19.97 19.80
N THR A 254 -2.67 19.47 21.02
CA THR A 254 -1.66 19.97 21.96
C THR A 254 -0.56 18.94 22.23
N THR A 255 0.67 19.42 22.33
CA THR A 255 1.82 18.63 22.75
C THR A 255 2.11 18.75 24.26
N SER A 256 1.35 19.61 24.99
CA SER A 256 1.70 19.96 26.38
C SER A 256 1.57 18.81 27.37
N ASN A 257 0.72 17.83 27.09
CA ASN A 257 0.49 16.65 27.90
C ASN A 257 0.71 15.37 27.09
N ALA A 258 1.48 15.46 26.00
CA ALA A 258 1.79 14.31 25.17
C ALA A 258 2.40 13.18 26.02
N PHE A 259 1.97 11.96 25.75
CA PHE A 259 2.40 10.79 26.50
C PHE A 259 2.91 9.71 25.54
N ARG A 260 4.16 9.26 25.76
CA ARG A 260 4.77 8.18 24.97
C ARG A 260 4.58 6.83 25.66
N ILE A 261 4.18 5.84 24.89
CA ILE A 261 3.96 4.48 25.34
C ILE A 261 4.87 3.54 24.53
N HIS A 262 5.42 2.52 25.19
CA HIS A 262 6.14 1.41 24.59
C HIS A 262 6.01 0.15 25.49
N GLN A 263 6.34 -1.03 25.01
CA GLN A 263 6.12 -2.30 25.70
C GLN A 263 6.84 -2.42 27.08
N ASN A 264 7.93 -1.70 27.33
CA ASN A 264 8.61 -1.73 28.63
C ASN A 264 8.00 -0.81 29.70
N ILE A 265 6.93 -0.07 29.41
CA ILE A 265 6.23 0.70 30.45
C ILE A 265 5.55 -0.28 31.42
N PRO A 266 5.65 -0.07 32.76
CA PRO A 266 4.98 -0.93 33.72
C PRO A 266 3.49 -1.07 33.42
N LEU A 267 3.00 -2.30 33.46
CA LEU A 267 1.63 -2.72 33.17
C LEU A 267 1.28 -2.83 31.65
N VAL A 268 2.09 -2.36 30.73
CA VAL A 268 1.97 -2.76 29.34
C VAL A 268 2.45 -4.22 29.24
N PRO A 269 1.66 -5.12 28.66
CA PRO A 269 2.07 -6.50 28.52
C PRO A 269 3.20 -6.63 27.50
N ASP A 270 4.10 -7.54 27.79
CA ASP A 270 5.30 -7.81 26.98
C ASP A 270 6.52 -6.96 27.31
N ARG A 271 7.53 -7.02 26.43
CA ARG A 271 8.81 -6.32 26.57
C ARG A 271 9.23 -5.81 25.20
N ASN A 272 9.94 -4.72 25.18
CA ASN A 272 10.63 -4.27 23.98
C ASN A 272 11.63 -5.35 23.53
N GLU A 273 11.40 -5.95 22.43
CA GLU A 273 12.35 -6.79 21.68
C GLU A 273 12.78 -6.08 20.41
N ALA A 274 13.91 -6.43 19.84
CA ALA A 274 14.38 -5.74 18.65
C ALA A 274 13.56 -6.16 17.43
N TYR A 275 13.16 -5.18 16.64
CA TYR A 275 12.38 -5.36 15.40
C TYR A 275 10.94 -5.82 15.61
N ASP A 276 10.32 -5.49 16.76
CA ASP A 276 8.89 -5.77 16.99
C ASP A 276 7.99 -4.81 16.21
N HIS A 277 8.50 -3.61 15.91
CA HIS A 277 7.75 -2.53 15.25
C HIS A 277 6.41 -2.23 15.91
N TRP A 278 6.37 -2.23 17.26
CA TRP A 278 5.16 -1.94 18.03
C TRP A 278 4.65 -0.53 17.74
N GLY A 279 3.39 -0.39 17.38
CA GLY A 279 2.83 0.88 16.89
C GLY A 279 2.93 1.07 15.38
N ALA A 280 3.30 0.02 14.62
CA ALA A 280 3.25 0.07 13.16
C ALA A 280 1.83 0.21 12.62
N VAL A 281 0.84 -0.25 13.38
CA VAL A 281 -0.58 -0.23 13.01
C VAL A 281 -1.40 0.16 14.23
N LEU A 282 -2.40 1.02 14.05
CA LEU A 282 -3.26 1.52 15.11
C LEU A 282 -4.74 1.46 14.68
N ALA A 283 -5.63 1.15 15.62
CA ALA A 283 -7.08 1.30 15.44
C ALA A 283 -7.72 1.72 16.78
N THR A 284 -8.83 2.43 16.70
CA THR A 284 -9.56 2.94 17.88
C THR A 284 -11.00 2.45 17.87
N GLY A 285 -11.58 2.31 19.05
CA GLY A 285 -12.99 1.97 19.22
C GLY A 285 -13.31 1.83 20.71
N ASP A 286 -14.56 2.01 21.09
CA ASP A 286 -15.02 1.75 22.47
C ASP A 286 -15.32 0.25 22.64
N PHE A 287 -14.24 -0.55 22.82
CA PHE A 287 -14.31 -2.02 22.89
C PHE A 287 -15.02 -2.55 24.14
N ASN A 288 -15.16 -1.71 25.18
CA ASN A 288 -15.76 -2.09 26.45
C ASN A 288 -17.05 -1.33 26.77
N ASN A 289 -17.46 -0.40 25.92
CA ASN A 289 -18.63 0.47 26.02
C ASN A 289 -18.67 1.25 27.34
N ASP A 290 -17.54 1.86 27.70
CA ASP A 290 -17.44 2.72 28.89
C ASP A 290 -17.45 4.23 28.54
N GLY A 291 -17.53 4.56 27.24
CA GLY A 291 -17.64 5.92 26.71
C GLY A 291 -16.31 6.60 26.41
N PHE A 292 -15.18 5.91 26.60
CA PHE A 292 -13.85 6.35 26.17
C PHE A 292 -13.42 5.57 24.96
N SER A 293 -12.78 6.21 24.01
CA SER A 293 -12.13 5.46 22.91
C SER A 293 -10.95 4.66 23.47
N ASP A 294 -10.89 3.38 23.11
CA ASP A 294 -9.77 2.48 23.41
C ASP A 294 -8.82 2.44 22.21
N LEU A 295 -7.61 1.91 22.40
CA LEU A 295 -6.57 1.84 21.39
C LEU A 295 -6.07 0.40 21.20
N ALA A 296 -6.15 -0.11 19.97
CA ALA A 296 -5.50 -1.34 19.53
C ALA A 296 -4.18 -0.99 18.82
N ILE A 297 -3.09 -1.64 19.22
CA ILE A 297 -1.73 -1.36 18.77
C ILE A 297 -1.13 -2.63 18.20
N GLY A 298 -0.86 -2.65 16.90
CA GLY A 298 -0.24 -3.76 16.20
C GLY A 298 1.29 -3.76 16.34
N ALA A 299 1.84 -4.96 16.50
CA ALA A 299 3.25 -5.30 16.45
C ALA A 299 3.40 -6.50 15.51
N PRO A 300 3.40 -6.29 14.21
CA PRO A 300 3.34 -7.39 13.23
C PRO A 300 4.58 -8.28 13.22
N ASP A 301 5.73 -7.75 13.59
CA ASP A 301 6.98 -8.49 13.64
C ASP A 301 7.31 -9.08 15.04
N GLU A 302 6.39 -8.92 15.98
CA GLU A 302 6.46 -9.53 17.34
C GLU A 302 6.68 -11.04 17.25
N SER A 303 7.57 -11.55 18.09
CA SER A 303 7.94 -12.96 18.09
C SER A 303 7.32 -13.69 19.29
N SER A 304 6.81 -14.89 19.08
CA SER A 304 6.29 -15.75 20.17
C SER A 304 7.25 -16.87 20.50
N GLY A 305 8.13 -16.64 21.44
CA GLY A 305 9.18 -17.57 21.88
C GLY A 305 10.24 -17.79 20.80
N LYS A 306 10.19 -18.94 20.07
CA LYS A 306 11.10 -19.25 18.97
C LYS A 306 10.48 -19.03 17.59
N ARG A 307 9.23 -18.62 17.54
CA ARG A 307 8.54 -18.33 16.30
C ARG A 307 8.69 -16.83 16.06
N GLU A 308 9.39 -16.48 15.02
CA GLU A 308 9.68 -15.10 14.62
C GLU A 308 8.51 -14.54 13.81
N GLN A 309 8.23 -13.25 13.95
CA GLN A 309 7.24 -12.53 13.16
C GLN A 309 5.84 -13.19 13.17
N THR A 310 5.41 -13.64 14.35
CA THR A 310 4.05 -14.19 14.50
C THR A 310 3.00 -13.09 14.57
N GLY A 311 3.43 -11.90 15.01
CA GLY A 311 2.56 -10.76 15.24
C GLY A 311 1.78 -10.80 16.55
N ALA A 312 1.40 -9.63 17.01
CA ALA A 312 0.57 -9.43 18.19
C ALA A 312 -0.18 -8.08 18.11
N VAL A 313 -1.24 -7.97 18.90
CA VAL A 313 -1.99 -6.72 19.11
C VAL A 313 -2.10 -6.45 20.60
N THR A 314 -1.74 -5.25 21.01
CA THR A 314 -1.93 -4.78 22.39
C THR A 314 -3.19 -3.93 22.46
N ILE A 315 -4.10 -4.22 23.37
CA ILE A 315 -5.30 -3.41 23.65
C ILE A 315 -5.04 -2.57 24.88
N MET A 316 -5.26 -1.27 24.75
CA MET A 316 -5.16 -0.29 25.83
C MET A 316 -6.47 0.47 25.96
N PHE A 317 -6.90 0.72 27.19
CA PHE A 317 -8.18 1.35 27.47
C PHE A 317 -8.06 2.85 27.68
N GLY A 318 -9.02 3.58 27.11
CA GLY A 318 -9.29 4.96 27.44
C GLY A 318 -9.74 5.14 28.91
N SER A 319 -9.62 6.34 29.40
CA SER A 319 -10.05 6.72 30.74
C SER A 319 -10.06 8.26 30.85
N GLN A 320 -10.64 8.81 31.91
CA GLN A 320 -10.59 10.24 32.18
C GLN A 320 -9.16 10.85 32.17
N GLU A 321 -8.13 10.02 32.31
CA GLU A 321 -6.72 10.41 32.23
C GLU A 321 -6.13 10.18 30.82
N GLY A 322 -6.96 9.78 29.85
CA GLY A 322 -6.56 9.36 28.51
C GLY A 322 -6.17 7.88 28.46
N ILE A 323 -5.39 7.49 27.44
CA ILE A 323 -4.87 6.13 27.32
C ILE A 323 -3.90 5.83 28.47
N THR A 324 -4.18 4.77 29.21
CA THR A 324 -3.35 4.34 30.35
C THR A 324 -2.96 2.88 30.23
N PRO A 325 -1.78 2.47 30.76
CA PRO A 325 -1.38 1.06 30.76
C PRO A 325 -2.21 0.18 31.69
N HIS A 326 -3.10 0.75 32.51
CA HIS A 326 -3.98 0.00 33.38
C HIS A 326 -4.96 -0.88 32.62
N ARG A 327 -5.03 -2.17 32.98
CA ARG A 327 -5.88 -3.18 32.34
C ARG A 327 -5.49 -3.54 30.89
N SER A 328 -4.36 -3.00 30.35
CA SER A 328 -3.89 -3.41 29.04
C SER A 328 -3.57 -4.90 28.97
N TYR A 329 -3.77 -5.51 27.79
CA TYR A 329 -3.45 -6.91 27.55
C TYR A 329 -3.04 -7.13 26.09
N ARG A 330 -2.34 -8.24 25.85
CA ARG A 330 -1.87 -8.64 24.53
C ARG A 330 -2.70 -9.79 23.98
N LEU A 331 -3.05 -9.69 22.70
CA LEU A 331 -3.64 -10.76 21.91
C LEU A 331 -2.65 -11.21 20.84
N HIS A 332 -2.68 -12.49 20.50
CA HIS A 332 -2.00 -13.11 19.37
C HIS A 332 -2.76 -14.39 18.98
N GLN A 333 -2.51 -14.98 17.83
CA GLN A 333 -3.23 -16.17 17.37
C GLN A 333 -3.15 -17.37 18.34
N GLY A 334 -2.10 -17.48 19.16
CA GLY A 334 -2.00 -18.47 20.23
C GLY A 334 -2.72 -18.13 21.53
N SER A 335 -3.45 -17.00 21.62
CA SER A 335 -4.24 -16.63 22.80
C SER A 335 -5.44 -17.57 22.99
N SER A 336 -5.97 -17.63 24.23
CA SER A 336 -7.08 -18.55 24.54
C SER A 336 -8.31 -18.28 23.66
N ASN A 337 -8.87 -19.36 23.13
CA ASN A 337 -10.05 -19.38 22.25
C ASN A 337 -9.86 -18.69 20.88
N MET A 338 -8.65 -18.35 20.49
CA MET A 338 -8.41 -17.95 19.11
C MET A 338 -8.59 -19.14 18.16
N PRO A 339 -9.17 -18.91 16.97
CA PRO A 339 -9.46 -20.00 16.02
C PRO A 339 -8.20 -20.53 15.33
N ASP A 340 -7.10 -19.81 15.38
CA ASP A 340 -5.85 -20.14 14.72
C ASP A 340 -4.66 -20.21 15.69
N ARG A 341 -3.43 -20.36 15.16
CA ARG A 341 -2.20 -20.53 15.94
C ARG A 341 -1.11 -19.61 15.39
N ASN A 342 -0.23 -19.16 16.27
CA ASN A 342 1.00 -18.48 15.89
C ASN A 342 1.86 -19.37 14.97
N GLU A 343 2.13 -18.96 13.80
CA GLU A 343 3.08 -19.54 12.88
C GLU A 343 4.21 -18.56 12.55
N VAL A 344 5.25 -18.97 11.89
CA VAL A 344 6.39 -18.11 11.59
C VAL A 344 6.09 -17.27 10.36
N GLY A 345 6.11 -15.96 10.51
CA GLY A 345 5.94 -15.03 9.40
C GLY A 345 4.50 -14.63 9.12
N ASP A 346 3.52 -14.99 9.97
CA ASP A 346 2.10 -14.65 9.77
C ASP A 346 1.87 -13.15 9.84
N ARG A 347 2.65 -12.45 10.68
CA ARG A 347 2.53 -11.01 10.88
C ARG A 347 1.11 -10.57 11.27
N TRP A 348 0.45 -11.35 12.13
CA TRP A 348 -0.89 -11.05 12.62
C TRP A 348 -0.92 -9.68 13.32
N GLY A 349 -1.86 -8.82 12.95
CA GLY A 349 -1.89 -7.41 13.38
C GLY A 349 -1.18 -6.45 12.42
N SER A 350 -0.86 -6.90 11.18
CA SER A 350 -0.36 -6.02 10.11
C SER A 350 -1.41 -5.05 9.60
N VAL A 351 -2.69 -5.34 9.83
CA VAL A 351 -3.83 -4.50 9.45
C VAL A 351 -4.87 -4.59 10.55
N LEU A 352 -5.44 -3.46 10.93
CA LEU A 352 -6.47 -3.37 11.96
C LEU A 352 -7.61 -2.46 11.48
N THR A 353 -8.84 -2.88 11.69
CA THR A 353 -10.02 -2.01 11.60
C THR A 353 -11.02 -2.38 12.68
N SER A 354 -11.77 -1.40 13.15
CA SER A 354 -12.77 -1.57 14.19
C SER A 354 -14.16 -1.20 13.70
N GLY A 355 -15.17 -1.90 14.18
CA GLY A 355 -16.57 -1.66 13.84
C GLY A 355 -17.49 -2.48 14.72
N ASN A 356 -18.77 -2.23 14.65
CA ASN A 356 -19.78 -3.02 15.35
C ASN A 356 -20.36 -4.08 14.40
N PHE A 357 -19.64 -5.19 14.19
CA PHE A 357 -20.01 -6.21 13.19
C PHE A 357 -21.19 -7.06 13.62
N ASN A 358 -21.46 -7.16 14.93
CA ASN A 358 -22.53 -7.99 15.48
C ASN A 358 -23.78 -7.20 15.90
N GLY A 359 -23.73 -5.87 15.81
CA GLY A 359 -24.86 -4.98 16.15
C GLY A 359 -25.14 -4.90 17.65
N ASP A 360 -24.22 -5.30 18.51
CA ASP A 360 -24.33 -5.10 19.95
C ASP A 360 -23.84 -3.69 20.37
N GLN A 361 -23.60 -3.45 21.61
CA GLN A 361 -23.19 -2.12 22.07
C GLN A 361 -21.68 -1.92 22.16
N TYR A 362 -20.88 -2.94 21.82
CA TYR A 362 -19.42 -2.93 21.92
C TYR A 362 -18.83 -2.83 20.52
N TRP A 363 -17.71 -2.15 20.41
CA TRP A 363 -16.94 -2.19 19.18
C TRP A 363 -16.13 -3.48 19.12
N ASP A 364 -16.03 -4.05 17.93
CA ASP A 364 -15.27 -5.24 17.61
C ASP A 364 -13.98 -4.86 16.85
N LEU A 365 -13.07 -5.81 16.67
CA LEU A 365 -11.81 -5.58 15.96
C LEU A 365 -11.59 -6.68 14.93
N ALA A 366 -11.36 -6.29 13.69
CA ALA A 366 -10.87 -7.15 12.63
C ALA A 366 -9.35 -7.00 12.49
N ILE A 367 -8.64 -8.12 12.40
CA ILE A 367 -7.18 -8.19 12.46
C ILE A 367 -6.68 -8.99 11.26
N GLY A 368 -5.94 -8.33 10.38
CA GLY A 368 -5.35 -8.92 9.20
C GLY A 368 -4.00 -9.58 9.48
N ALA A 369 -3.79 -10.71 8.83
CA ALA A 369 -2.54 -11.45 8.73
C ALA A 369 -2.27 -11.77 7.26
N PRO A 370 -1.90 -10.77 6.43
CA PRO A 370 -1.77 -10.97 4.97
C PRO A 370 -0.59 -11.88 4.58
N ALA A 371 0.30 -12.18 5.52
CA ALA A 371 1.38 -13.14 5.34
C ALA A 371 1.05 -14.54 5.84
N GLU A 372 -0.16 -14.79 6.39
CA GLU A 372 -0.66 -16.10 6.81
C GLU A 372 -0.60 -17.11 5.67
N SER A 373 -0.19 -18.33 5.99
CA SER A 373 -0.09 -19.40 5.02
C SER A 373 -1.10 -20.50 5.32
N THR A 374 -1.87 -20.93 4.33
CA THR A 374 -2.65 -22.15 4.45
C THR A 374 -1.75 -23.38 4.30
N PRO A 375 -2.19 -24.59 4.64
CA PRO A 375 -1.39 -25.81 4.47
C PRO A 375 -0.91 -26.05 3.03
N SER A 376 -1.57 -25.45 2.04
CA SER A 376 -1.32 -25.63 0.61
C SER A 376 -0.75 -24.40 -0.07
N VAL A 377 -0.92 -23.20 0.50
CA VAL A 377 -0.63 -21.92 -0.15
C VAL A 377 0.14 -21.01 0.80
N MET A 378 1.27 -20.48 0.34
CA MET A 378 2.10 -19.54 1.10
C MET A 378 1.56 -18.11 0.94
N ARG A 379 1.44 -17.39 2.06
CA ARG A 379 1.01 -15.99 2.07
C ARG A 379 -0.33 -15.78 1.35
N ALA A 380 -1.24 -16.70 1.53
CA ALA A 380 -2.62 -16.57 1.07
C ALA A 380 -3.33 -15.41 1.77
N GLY A 381 -2.99 -15.20 3.04
CA GLY A 381 -3.61 -14.22 3.91
C GLY A 381 -4.80 -14.76 4.70
N ALA A 382 -5.08 -14.11 5.81
CA ALA A 382 -6.23 -14.40 6.66
C ALA A 382 -6.67 -13.16 7.45
N VAL A 383 -7.92 -13.17 7.91
CA VAL A 383 -8.47 -12.16 8.81
C VAL A 383 -9.10 -12.84 10.01
N THR A 384 -8.84 -12.31 11.19
CA THR A 384 -9.47 -12.72 12.45
C THR A 384 -10.37 -11.61 12.97
N LEU A 385 -11.64 -11.90 13.15
CA LEU A 385 -12.60 -11.01 13.79
C LEU A 385 -12.72 -11.39 15.28
N VAL A 386 -12.53 -10.43 16.17
CA VAL A 386 -12.63 -10.60 17.64
C VAL A 386 -13.62 -9.59 18.22
N PHE A 387 -14.44 -10.05 19.15
CA PHE A 387 -15.61 -9.31 19.62
C PHE A 387 -15.34 -8.55 20.92
N GLY A 388 -15.90 -7.34 20.97
CA GLY A 388 -15.95 -6.50 22.14
C GLY A 388 -16.83 -7.09 23.25
N SER A 389 -16.62 -6.65 24.43
CA SER A 389 -17.43 -7.01 25.60
C SER A 389 -17.14 -6.05 26.76
N ARG A 390 -17.95 -6.06 27.82
CA ARG A 390 -17.71 -5.29 29.04
C ARG A 390 -16.26 -5.38 29.57
N ASN A 391 -15.52 -6.43 29.22
CA ASN A 391 -14.15 -6.62 29.65
C ASN A 391 -13.13 -6.28 28.56
N GLY A 392 -13.58 -5.72 27.45
CA GLY A 392 -12.82 -5.50 26.23
C GLY A 392 -12.87 -6.68 25.28
N ILE A 393 -11.94 -6.73 24.34
CA ILE A 393 -11.85 -7.72 23.26
C ILE A 393 -11.27 -9.05 23.77
N SER A 394 -11.76 -10.17 23.25
CA SER A 394 -11.21 -11.49 23.56
C SER A 394 -11.35 -12.46 22.39
N GLY A 395 -10.59 -13.56 22.41
CA GLY A 395 -10.73 -14.65 21.43
C GLY A 395 -12.01 -15.49 21.60
N LYS A 396 -12.87 -15.16 22.56
CA LYS A 396 -14.13 -15.88 22.73
C LYS A 396 -15.05 -15.59 21.54
N ASP A 397 -15.56 -16.63 20.92
CA ASP A 397 -16.42 -16.59 19.75
C ASP A 397 -15.75 -15.94 18.49
N ALA A 398 -14.42 -15.77 18.51
CA ALA A 398 -13.66 -15.22 17.40
C ALA A 398 -13.83 -16.04 16.12
N ILE A 399 -13.89 -15.33 14.98
CA ILE A 399 -14.05 -15.91 13.65
C ILE A 399 -12.75 -15.70 12.87
N ALA A 400 -12.22 -16.75 12.22
CA ALA A 400 -11.14 -16.60 11.25
C ALA A 400 -11.66 -16.97 9.86
N VAL A 401 -11.33 -16.16 8.90
CA VAL A 401 -11.68 -16.35 7.49
C VAL A 401 -10.43 -16.17 6.60
N ASN A 402 -10.41 -16.90 5.50
CA ASN A 402 -9.44 -16.79 4.42
C ASN A 402 -10.10 -17.23 3.11
N GLN A 403 -9.43 -17.10 1.99
CA GLN A 403 -9.98 -17.46 0.68
C GLN A 403 -10.28 -18.96 0.51
N ASP A 404 -9.66 -19.86 1.30
CA ASP A 404 -10.00 -21.29 1.34
C ASP A 404 -11.23 -21.60 2.21
N THR A 405 -11.85 -20.60 2.85
CA THR A 405 -13.11 -20.76 3.60
C THR A 405 -14.22 -21.20 2.65
N ALA A 406 -15.06 -22.12 3.10
CA ALA A 406 -16.11 -22.71 2.25
C ALA A 406 -17.04 -21.63 1.67
N GLY A 407 -17.32 -21.76 0.39
CA GLY A 407 -18.23 -20.83 -0.34
C GLY A 407 -17.52 -19.84 -1.25
N PHE A 408 -16.19 -19.60 -1.08
CA PHE A 408 -15.44 -18.78 -2.03
C PHE A 408 -15.33 -19.45 -3.39
N GLU A 409 -15.60 -18.70 -4.46
CA GLU A 409 -15.39 -19.17 -5.84
C GLU A 409 -13.95 -18.98 -6.30
N ILE A 410 -13.20 -18.10 -5.63
CA ILE A 410 -11.82 -17.78 -5.90
C ILE A 410 -10.97 -18.53 -4.86
N THR A 411 -9.99 -19.27 -5.33
CA THR A 411 -9.11 -20.09 -4.48
C THR A 411 -7.86 -19.29 -4.14
N ALA A 412 -7.41 -19.42 -2.89
CA ALA A 412 -6.17 -18.81 -2.45
C ALA A 412 -4.99 -19.18 -3.37
N GLU A 413 -4.25 -18.17 -3.80
CA GLU A 413 -3.01 -18.28 -4.56
C GLU A 413 -1.81 -17.74 -3.74
N PRO A 414 -0.58 -18.11 -4.07
CA PRO A 414 0.56 -17.58 -3.34
C PRO A 414 0.75 -16.08 -3.54
N ALA A 415 0.83 -15.35 -2.43
CA ALA A 415 1.03 -13.92 -2.38
C ALA A 415 -0.20 -13.07 -2.79
N ASP A 416 -1.40 -13.60 -2.68
CA ASP A 416 -2.64 -12.79 -2.78
C ASP A 416 -2.72 -11.75 -1.68
N HIS A 417 -2.12 -12.07 -0.54
CA HIS A 417 -2.11 -11.19 0.65
C HIS A 417 -3.53 -10.79 1.10
N TRP A 418 -4.49 -11.70 1.02
CA TRP A 418 -5.87 -11.45 1.45
C TRP A 418 -5.91 -10.92 2.89
N GLY A 419 -6.55 -9.80 3.12
CA GLY A 419 -6.50 -9.06 4.38
C GLY A 419 -5.36 -8.05 4.46
N ASP A 420 -4.75 -7.64 3.33
CA ASP A 420 -3.74 -6.59 3.28
C ASP A 420 -4.33 -5.17 3.39
N ALA A 421 -5.66 -5.03 3.24
CA ALA A 421 -6.43 -3.87 3.67
C ALA A 421 -7.80 -4.30 4.20
N LEU A 422 -8.30 -3.58 5.19
CA LEU A 422 -9.58 -3.83 5.86
C LEU A 422 -10.34 -2.52 6.01
N ALA A 423 -11.67 -2.57 5.90
CA ALA A 423 -12.54 -1.45 6.30
C ALA A 423 -13.79 -1.98 7.01
N ALA A 424 -14.40 -1.14 7.83
CA ALA A 424 -15.64 -1.41 8.54
C ALA A 424 -16.62 -0.26 8.31
N LEU A 425 -17.78 -0.54 7.72
CA LEU A 425 -18.76 0.47 7.35
C LEU A 425 -20.16 -0.16 7.24
N ASP A 426 -21.22 0.63 7.44
CA ASP A 426 -22.62 0.18 7.36
C ASP A 426 -23.20 0.56 5.98
N MET A 427 -22.87 -0.24 4.95
CA MET A 427 -23.30 0.01 3.55
C MET A 427 -24.78 -0.22 3.31
N ASN A 428 -25.44 -1.00 4.17
CA ASN A 428 -26.84 -1.35 4.01
C ASN A 428 -27.77 -0.62 4.97
N GLY A 429 -27.24 0.16 5.92
CA GLY A 429 -27.99 0.98 6.87
C GLY A 429 -28.71 0.16 7.95
N ASP A 430 -28.29 -1.08 8.24
CA ASP A 430 -28.95 -1.95 9.23
C ASP A 430 -28.43 -1.77 10.66
N GLY A 431 -27.43 -0.91 10.84
CA GLY A 431 -26.80 -0.59 12.14
C GLY A 431 -25.68 -1.53 12.54
N LYS A 432 -25.27 -2.45 11.68
CA LYS A 432 -24.08 -3.30 11.83
C LYS A 432 -23.05 -2.91 10.79
N SER A 433 -21.79 -3.05 11.16
CA SER A 433 -20.72 -2.83 10.20
C SER A 433 -20.54 -4.05 9.29
N GLU A 434 -20.42 -3.84 8.00
CA GLU A 434 -19.85 -4.80 7.07
C GLU A 434 -18.33 -4.83 7.24
N LEU A 435 -17.75 -6.01 7.06
CA LEU A 435 -16.30 -6.18 6.97
C LEU A 435 -15.87 -6.24 5.50
N VAL A 436 -15.08 -5.27 5.09
CA VAL A 436 -14.44 -5.24 3.77
C VAL A 436 -13.02 -5.76 3.89
N VAL A 437 -12.66 -6.73 3.08
CA VAL A 437 -11.34 -7.37 3.06
C VAL A 437 -10.77 -7.30 1.65
N ALA A 438 -9.60 -6.74 1.50
CA ALA A 438 -8.91 -6.66 0.21
C ALA A 438 -7.82 -7.72 0.07
N ALA A 439 -7.55 -8.08 -1.17
CA ALA A 439 -6.43 -8.89 -1.65
C ALA A 439 -5.82 -8.16 -2.84
N SER A 440 -4.97 -7.17 -2.61
CA SER A 440 -4.40 -6.37 -3.70
C SER A 440 -3.47 -7.17 -4.61
N GLY A 441 -3.02 -8.35 -4.17
CA GLY A 441 -2.22 -9.31 -4.93
C GLY A 441 -3.00 -10.33 -5.75
N GLU A 442 -4.32 -10.36 -5.63
CA GLU A 442 -5.17 -11.31 -6.35
C GLU A 442 -4.98 -11.23 -7.85
N SER A 443 -4.93 -12.40 -8.48
CA SER A 443 -4.76 -12.52 -9.93
C SER A 443 -6.02 -13.13 -10.55
N LEU A 444 -6.65 -12.44 -11.48
CA LEU A 444 -7.90 -12.87 -12.10
C LEU A 444 -7.67 -13.37 -13.54
N GLY A 445 -7.82 -14.67 -13.74
CA GLY A 445 -7.65 -15.33 -15.04
C GLY A 445 -6.22 -15.25 -15.57
N THR A 446 -5.96 -14.40 -16.57
CA THR A 446 -4.61 -14.19 -17.13
C THR A 446 -3.98 -12.85 -16.71
N GLN A 447 -4.68 -12.08 -15.91
CA GLN A 447 -4.22 -10.80 -15.42
C GLN A 447 -3.69 -10.96 -14.00
N PHE A 448 -2.47 -10.48 -13.76
CA PHE A 448 -1.76 -10.65 -12.49
C PHE A 448 -1.94 -9.41 -11.63
N ASP A 449 -2.07 -9.63 -10.31
CA ASP A 449 -2.11 -8.56 -9.32
C ASP A 449 -3.15 -7.47 -9.67
N THR A 450 -4.32 -7.89 -10.13
CA THR A 450 -5.43 -6.98 -10.46
C THR A 450 -6.07 -6.43 -9.21
N GLY A 451 -6.11 -7.25 -8.17
CA GLY A 451 -6.77 -6.96 -6.91
C GLY A 451 -8.21 -7.41 -6.83
N LEU A 452 -8.65 -7.62 -5.61
CA LEU A 452 -10.00 -8.09 -5.26
C LEU A 452 -10.43 -7.49 -3.92
N VAL A 453 -11.72 -7.24 -3.78
CA VAL A 453 -12.34 -6.85 -2.51
C VAL A 453 -13.46 -7.83 -2.18
N THR A 454 -13.50 -8.32 -0.95
CA THR A 454 -14.57 -9.17 -0.41
C THR A 454 -15.32 -8.39 0.67
N LEU A 455 -16.62 -8.31 0.54
CA LEU A 455 -17.52 -7.65 1.48
C LEU A 455 -18.32 -8.71 2.23
N PHE A 456 -18.20 -8.80 3.54
CA PHE A 456 -18.99 -9.65 4.43
C PHE A 456 -20.02 -8.82 5.15
N TRP A 457 -21.28 -9.28 5.12
CA TRP A 457 -22.38 -8.60 5.79
C TRP A 457 -22.35 -8.85 7.31
N GLY A 458 -22.58 -7.78 8.08
CA GLY A 458 -22.74 -7.86 9.52
C GLY A 458 -23.98 -8.63 9.93
N THR A 459 -23.87 -9.48 10.97
CA THR A 459 -24.98 -10.29 11.51
C THR A 459 -24.96 -10.25 13.03
N GLU A 460 -26.02 -10.74 13.71
CA GLU A 460 -26.03 -10.84 15.18
C GLU A 460 -24.92 -11.73 15.76
N GLN A 461 -24.21 -12.50 14.94
CA GLN A 461 -23.09 -13.36 15.32
C GLN A 461 -21.73 -12.81 14.87
N GLY A 462 -21.69 -11.59 14.35
CA GLY A 462 -20.56 -11.00 13.65
C GLY A 462 -20.77 -11.09 12.15
N ILE A 463 -19.79 -11.55 11.38
CA ILE A 463 -19.94 -11.81 9.96
C ILE A 463 -20.39 -13.25 9.70
N ASP A 464 -21.13 -13.47 8.62
CA ASP A 464 -21.41 -14.81 8.10
C ASP A 464 -20.42 -15.14 6.97
N PRO A 465 -19.49 -16.09 7.17
CA PRO A 465 -18.52 -16.47 6.15
C PRO A 465 -19.13 -17.05 4.86
N ASP A 466 -20.38 -17.50 4.91
CA ASP A 466 -21.09 -18.04 3.75
C ASP A 466 -21.91 -16.97 2.99
N LEU A 467 -21.97 -15.74 3.54
CA LEU A 467 -22.72 -14.62 2.98
C LEU A 467 -21.80 -13.42 2.68
N PHE A 468 -21.27 -13.34 1.48
CA PHE A 468 -20.35 -12.29 1.05
C PHE A 468 -20.58 -11.87 -0.40
N LEU A 469 -20.02 -10.75 -0.78
CA LEU A 469 -19.92 -10.24 -2.14
C LEU A 469 -18.46 -10.02 -2.51
N THR A 470 -18.01 -10.59 -3.62
CA THR A 470 -16.70 -10.30 -4.20
C THR A 470 -16.82 -9.26 -5.30
N LEU A 471 -15.94 -8.29 -5.27
CA LEU A 471 -15.88 -7.19 -6.22
C LEU A 471 -14.47 -7.10 -6.82
N ASP A 472 -14.44 -6.85 -8.12
CA ASP A 472 -13.25 -6.47 -8.88
C ASP A 472 -13.62 -5.36 -9.88
N GLN A 473 -12.68 -4.84 -10.64
CA GLN A 473 -12.96 -3.76 -11.59
C GLN A 473 -13.80 -4.20 -12.80
N ASP A 474 -13.92 -5.52 -13.09
CA ASP A 474 -14.82 -6.05 -14.11
C ASP A 474 -16.23 -6.34 -13.58
N THR A 475 -16.45 -6.19 -12.26
CA THR A 475 -17.77 -6.36 -11.65
C THR A 475 -18.75 -5.30 -12.16
N TYR A 476 -19.99 -5.69 -12.46
CA TYR A 476 -21.01 -4.76 -12.94
C TYR A 476 -21.20 -3.57 -11.98
N ASN A 477 -21.20 -2.37 -12.51
CA ASN A 477 -21.20 -1.08 -11.81
C ASN A 477 -19.94 -0.72 -11.00
N VAL A 478 -18.89 -1.52 -10.98
CA VAL A 478 -17.57 -1.06 -10.59
C VAL A 478 -16.96 -0.34 -11.79
N PRO A 479 -16.47 0.88 -11.64
CA PRO A 479 -15.90 1.61 -12.77
C PRO A 479 -14.52 1.07 -13.13
N ASN A 480 -14.19 1.14 -14.42
CA ASN A 480 -12.94 0.65 -15.01
C ASN A 480 -12.95 -0.86 -15.37
N GLU A 481 -11.83 -1.39 -15.80
CA GLU A 481 -11.63 -2.79 -16.19
C GLU A 481 -10.39 -3.33 -15.50
N ASN A 482 -10.40 -4.61 -15.12
CA ASN A 482 -9.23 -5.30 -14.56
C ASN A 482 -8.05 -5.23 -15.53
N LYS A 483 -6.92 -4.76 -15.05
CA LYS A 483 -5.64 -4.80 -15.77
C LYS A 483 -4.57 -5.36 -14.87
N THR A 484 -3.55 -5.93 -15.46
CA THR A 484 -2.40 -6.45 -14.73
C THR A 484 -1.70 -5.33 -13.95
N LEU A 485 -1.42 -5.57 -12.66
CA LEU A 485 -0.73 -4.67 -11.74
C LEU A 485 -1.55 -3.45 -11.29
N ASP A 486 -2.88 -3.48 -11.41
CA ASP A 486 -3.73 -2.39 -10.91
C ASP A 486 -3.72 -2.30 -9.39
N TYR A 487 -3.50 -3.42 -8.71
CA TYR A 487 -3.51 -3.51 -7.23
C TYR A 487 -4.76 -2.88 -6.60
N TRP A 488 -5.92 -3.09 -7.22
CA TRP A 488 -7.20 -2.61 -6.71
C TRP A 488 -7.51 -3.25 -5.35
N GLY A 489 -7.80 -2.44 -4.35
CA GLY A 489 -8.05 -2.93 -2.99
C GLY A 489 -7.40 -2.08 -1.89
N ARG A 490 -6.85 -0.90 -2.21
CA ARG A 490 -6.42 0.05 -1.18
C ARG A 490 -7.65 0.70 -0.55
N LEU A 491 -7.93 0.35 0.71
CA LEU A 491 -9.10 0.82 1.43
C LEU A 491 -8.76 2.04 2.29
N GLY A 492 -9.68 3.00 2.35
CA GLY A 492 -9.58 4.17 3.23
C GLY A 492 -9.76 3.81 4.70
N THR A 493 -9.32 4.71 5.58
CA THR A 493 -9.51 4.66 7.05
C THR A 493 -8.79 3.56 7.83
N THR A 494 -7.98 2.73 7.21
CA THR A 494 -7.21 1.71 7.94
C THR A 494 -5.76 2.09 8.10
N SER A 495 -5.27 2.02 9.33
CA SER A 495 -3.84 1.85 9.54
C SER A 495 -3.46 0.46 9.07
N GLN A 496 -2.61 0.38 8.08
CA GLN A 496 -2.07 -0.88 7.59
C GLN A 496 -0.55 -0.78 7.47
N LEU A 497 0.13 -1.86 7.76
CA LEU A 497 1.53 -2.00 7.39
C LEU A 497 1.56 -2.26 5.87
N ASP A 498 2.14 -1.34 5.10
CA ASP A 498 2.43 -1.65 3.71
C ASP A 498 3.42 -2.81 3.69
N LEU A 499 2.94 -3.96 3.24
CA LEU A 499 3.83 -5.02 2.84
C LEU A 499 4.48 -4.54 1.54
N GLU A 500 5.58 -3.80 1.67
CA GLU A 500 6.34 -3.37 0.51
C GLU A 500 6.57 -4.59 -0.39
N ARG A 501 6.08 -4.50 -1.61
CA ARG A 501 6.48 -5.42 -2.68
C ARG A 501 7.82 -4.91 -3.17
N PRO A 502 8.91 -5.55 -2.79
CA PRO A 502 10.21 -5.02 -3.14
C PRO A 502 10.37 -5.05 -4.66
N PRO A 503 10.70 -3.92 -5.30
CA PRO A 503 11.02 -3.86 -6.72
C PRO A 503 12.41 -4.47 -6.96
N TRP A 504 12.61 -5.70 -6.49
CA TRP A 504 13.90 -6.36 -6.52
C TRP A 504 13.93 -7.48 -7.55
N GLY A 505 15.04 -7.54 -8.27
CA GLY A 505 15.39 -8.71 -9.05
C GLY A 505 16.12 -9.75 -8.20
N LEU A 506 15.94 -11.03 -8.49
CA LEU A 506 16.67 -12.13 -7.89
C LEU A 506 17.35 -12.96 -8.96
N VAL A 507 18.65 -13.16 -8.84
CA VAL A 507 19.37 -14.20 -9.56
C VAL A 507 19.36 -15.46 -8.69
N THR A 508 18.54 -16.44 -9.04
CA THR A 508 18.41 -17.67 -8.26
C THR A 508 19.73 -18.46 -8.22
N THR A 509 19.88 -19.38 -7.28
CA THR A 509 21.05 -20.27 -7.19
C THR A 509 21.25 -21.14 -8.44
N THR A 510 20.21 -21.33 -9.24
CA THR A 510 20.26 -22.02 -10.55
C THR A 510 20.59 -21.08 -11.71
N GLY A 511 20.74 -19.76 -11.44
CA GLY A 511 21.05 -18.73 -12.44
C GLY A 511 19.84 -18.32 -13.29
N VAL A 512 18.64 -18.47 -12.79
CA VAL A 512 17.42 -17.92 -13.39
C VAL A 512 17.19 -16.55 -12.79
N ASN A 513 16.99 -15.54 -13.64
CA ASN A 513 16.58 -14.21 -13.21
C ASN A 513 15.06 -14.17 -13.02
N THR A 514 14.62 -13.52 -11.97
CA THR A 514 13.21 -13.39 -11.65
C THR A 514 12.98 -12.16 -10.77
N VAL A 515 11.75 -11.75 -10.60
CA VAL A 515 11.38 -10.65 -9.71
C VAL A 515 10.90 -11.19 -8.37
N VAL A 516 11.23 -10.48 -7.30
CA VAL A 516 10.83 -10.85 -5.94
C VAL A 516 9.42 -10.31 -5.68
N LEU A 517 8.50 -11.18 -5.36
CA LEU A 517 7.14 -10.81 -4.94
C LEU A 517 7.08 -10.58 -3.44
N ALA A 518 7.85 -11.36 -2.69
CA ALA A 518 7.94 -11.20 -1.24
C ALA A 518 9.23 -11.82 -0.68
N GLU A 519 9.73 -11.31 0.44
CA GLU A 519 10.81 -11.90 1.21
C GLU A 519 10.24 -12.90 2.23
N THR A 520 10.93 -13.99 2.45
CA THR A 520 10.61 -15.00 3.46
C THR A 520 11.81 -15.27 4.35
N LYS A 521 11.61 -15.82 5.53
CA LYS A 521 12.70 -16.14 6.46
C LYS A 521 13.89 -16.91 5.85
N ASN A 522 13.64 -17.77 4.86
CA ASN A 522 14.66 -18.66 4.28
C ASN A 522 14.90 -18.39 2.79
N GLY A 523 14.33 -17.35 2.23
CA GLY A 523 14.43 -17.07 0.79
C GLY A 523 13.37 -16.06 0.33
N TYR A 524 12.84 -16.30 -0.85
CA TYR A 524 11.96 -15.35 -1.52
C TYR A 524 10.79 -16.07 -2.18
N ILE A 525 9.63 -15.43 -2.26
CA ILE A 525 8.61 -15.77 -3.22
C ILE A 525 8.93 -14.96 -4.47
N VAL A 526 9.00 -15.60 -5.61
CA VAL A 526 9.40 -14.97 -6.88
C VAL A 526 8.40 -15.31 -7.98
N ARG A 527 8.28 -14.44 -8.96
CA ARG A 527 7.51 -14.71 -10.17
C ARG A 527 8.33 -15.61 -11.11
N SER A 528 7.90 -16.84 -11.32
CA SER A 528 8.56 -17.74 -12.25
C SER A 528 8.50 -17.19 -13.70
N PRO A 529 9.36 -17.67 -14.61
CA PRO A 529 9.30 -17.29 -16.03
C PRO A 529 7.95 -17.57 -16.71
N CYS A 530 7.13 -18.45 -16.13
CA CYS A 530 5.78 -18.76 -16.60
C CYS A 530 4.69 -17.89 -15.94
N GLY A 531 5.07 -16.92 -15.10
CA GLY A 531 4.15 -15.98 -14.44
C GLY A 531 3.67 -16.40 -13.06
N TYR A 532 3.91 -17.62 -12.60
CA TYR A 532 3.43 -18.12 -11.31
C TYR A 532 4.33 -17.68 -10.16
N ALA A 533 3.74 -17.41 -9.00
CA ALA A 533 4.46 -17.19 -7.75
C ALA A 533 5.03 -18.54 -7.25
N VAL A 534 6.33 -18.59 -6.98
CA VAL A 534 7.01 -19.81 -6.51
C VAL A 534 8.03 -19.49 -5.41
N PRO A 535 8.17 -20.33 -4.37
CA PRO A 535 9.19 -20.14 -3.35
C PRO A 535 10.59 -20.51 -3.88
N VAL A 536 11.58 -19.69 -3.55
CA VAL A 536 12.99 -19.89 -3.88
C VAL A 536 13.84 -19.66 -2.64
N ILE A 537 14.75 -20.60 -2.35
CA ILE A 537 15.69 -20.47 -1.23
C ILE A 537 17.04 -19.97 -1.74
N GLY A 538 17.49 -18.84 -1.20
CA GLY A 538 18.76 -18.21 -1.55
C GLY A 538 18.75 -17.60 -2.96
N GLY A 539 19.84 -16.92 -3.31
CA GLY A 539 20.03 -16.21 -4.57
C GLY A 539 20.82 -14.93 -4.34
N ILE A 540 21.04 -14.15 -5.39
CA ILE A 540 21.68 -12.83 -5.34
C ILE A 540 20.58 -11.79 -5.60
N LEU A 541 20.30 -11.00 -4.60
CA LEU A 541 19.32 -9.92 -4.68
C LEU A 541 19.94 -8.73 -5.44
N VAL A 542 19.17 -8.16 -6.36
CA VAL A 542 19.51 -6.94 -7.10
C VAL A 542 18.47 -5.88 -6.76
N LYS A 543 18.90 -4.79 -6.18
CA LYS A 543 18.06 -3.66 -5.76
C LYS A 543 18.34 -2.44 -6.63
N ASP A 544 17.49 -1.43 -6.56
CA ASP A 544 17.62 -0.15 -7.24
C ASP A 544 17.86 -0.30 -8.75
N ILE A 545 17.06 -1.14 -9.39
CA ILE A 545 17.20 -1.47 -10.80
C ILE A 545 16.61 -0.31 -11.61
N GLN A 546 17.46 0.30 -12.45
CA GLN A 546 17.07 1.44 -13.30
C GLN A 546 16.65 1.00 -14.71
N ILE A 547 17.21 -0.09 -15.20
CA ILE A 547 16.95 -0.58 -16.56
C ILE A 547 16.72 -2.09 -16.55
N ALA A 548 15.62 -2.54 -17.15
CA ALA A 548 15.42 -3.94 -17.51
C ALA A 548 15.92 -4.21 -18.94
N ILE A 549 16.66 -5.29 -19.14
CA ILE A 549 17.17 -5.70 -20.45
C ILE A 549 16.56 -7.04 -20.80
N ASP A 550 15.77 -7.08 -21.89
CA ASP A 550 15.16 -8.30 -22.43
C ASP A 550 15.95 -8.82 -23.63
N PRO A 551 16.72 -9.89 -23.46
CA PRO A 551 17.29 -10.61 -24.61
C PRO A 551 16.18 -11.37 -25.34
N GLY A 552 15.69 -10.87 -26.45
CA GLY A 552 14.59 -11.46 -27.22
C GLY A 552 14.70 -12.95 -27.49
N HIS A 553 13.57 -13.62 -27.67
CA HIS A 553 13.43 -15.07 -27.83
C HIS A 553 13.96 -15.89 -26.62
N GLY A 554 14.08 -17.21 -26.75
CA GLY A 554 14.63 -18.09 -25.72
C GLY A 554 13.94 -19.45 -25.64
N GLY A 555 14.63 -20.46 -25.12
CA GLY A 555 14.10 -21.81 -24.97
C GLY A 555 13.69 -22.46 -26.30
N VAL A 556 12.41 -22.81 -26.43
CA VAL A 556 11.83 -23.40 -27.64
C VAL A 556 11.65 -22.35 -28.77
N ASP A 557 11.61 -21.08 -28.42
CA ASP A 557 11.60 -19.96 -29.35
C ASP A 557 13.03 -19.51 -29.63
N GLY A 558 13.63 -20.03 -30.67
CA GLY A 558 15.00 -19.70 -31.06
C GLY A 558 15.12 -18.37 -31.78
N GLY A 559 14.02 -17.78 -32.23
CA GLY A 559 14.01 -16.67 -33.17
C GLY A 559 14.53 -17.09 -34.56
N ALA A 560 15.11 -16.16 -35.27
CA ALA A 560 15.71 -16.43 -36.57
C ALA A 560 16.99 -17.28 -36.47
N TYR A 561 17.26 -18.12 -37.49
CA TYR A 561 18.44 -18.96 -37.58
C TYR A 561 19.26 -18.59 -38.82
N TYR A 562 20.50 -18.18 -38.62
CA TYR A 562 21.38 -17.79 -39.72
C TYR A 562 22.83 -18.21 -39.45
N ALA A 563 23.51 -18.74 -40.45
CA ALA A 563 24.93 -19.11 -40.44
C ALA A 563 25.32 -20.05 -39.28
N GLY A 564 24.40 -20.91 -38.82
CA GLY A 564 24.65 -21.85 -37.72
C GLY A 564 24.38 -21.31 -36.33
N ILE A 565 23.84 -20.10 -36.19
CA ILE A 565 23.58 -19.43 -34.93
C ILE A 565 22.09 -19.05 -34.86
N TRP A 566 21.49 -19.29 -33.70
CA TRP A 566 20.13 -18.86 -33.35
C TRP A 566 20.14 -17.42 -32.84
N GLU A 567 19.11 -16.65 -33.18
CA GLU A 567 18.91 -15.26 -32.73
C GLU A 567 18.95 -15.12 -31.22
N ASN A 568 18.28 -16.03 -30.48
CA ASN A 568 18.24 -15.98 -29.03
C ASN A 568 19.64 -16.05 -28.36
N ALA A 569 20.63 -16.68 -28.99
CA ALA A 569 21.99 -16.76 -28.48
C ALA A 569 22.74 -15.42 -28.69
N ILE A 570 22.51 -14.78 -29.83
CA ILE A 570 23.11 -13.49 -30.13
C ILE A 570 22.49 -12.42 -29.22
N ASN A 571 21.16 -12.39 -29.11
CA ASN A 571 20.46 -11.44 -28.26
C ASN A 571 20.93 -11.51 -26.81
N LEU A 572 21.13 -12.70 -26.27
CA LEU A 572 21.65 -12.88 -24.91
C LEU A 572 23.08 -12.33 -24.77
N SER A 573 23.96 -12.64 -25.71
CA SER A 573 25.36 -12.19 -25.65
C SER A 573 25.48 -10.66 -25.77
N VAL A 574 24.66 -10.02 -26.60
CA VAL A 574 24.60 -8.57 -26.71
C VAL A 574 24.05 -7.92 -25.45
N ALA A 575 23.00 -8.52 -24.87
CA ALA A 575 22.41 -8.04 -23.63
C ALA A 575 23.36 -8.16 -22.43
N GLU A 576 24.18 -9.22 -22.36
CA GLU A 576 25.23 -9.37 -21.34
C GLU A 576 26.31 -8.28 -21.48
N GLY A 577 26.75 -7.99 -22.70
CA GLY A 577 27.71 -6.91 -22.96
C GLY A 577 27.12 -5.53 -22.64
N PHE A 578 25.84 -5.31 -22.90
CA PHE A 578 25.16 -4.08 -22.57
C PHE A 578 25.01 -3.91 -21.05
N LEU A 579 24.70 -4.98 -20.32
CA LEU A 579 24.68 -4.99 -18.85
C LEU A 579 26.03 -4.56 -18.26
N GLU A 580 27.14 -5.11 -18.79
CA GLU A 580 28.49 -4.74 -18.33
C GLU A 580 28.78 -3.27 -18.62
N GLU A 581 28.41 -2.75 -19.76
CA GLU A 581 28.61 -1.33 -20.13
C GLU A 581 27.81 -0.38 -19.24
N LEU A 582 26.56 -0.69 -18.92
CA LEU A 582 25.74 0.09 -18.00
C LEU A 582 26.35 0.11 -16.59
N ALA A 583 26.87 -1.01 -16.13
CA ALA A 583 27.55 -1.11 -14.83
C ALA A 583 28.81 -0.20 -14.76
N THR A 584 29.57 -0.06 -15.87
CA THR A 584 30.71 0.87 -15.91
C THR A 584 30.29 2.34 -15.77
N ARG A 585 29.05 2.65 -16.11
CA ARG A 585 28.46 4.00 -16.01
C ARG A 585 27.72 4.23 -14.68
N GLY A 586 27.73 3.26 -13.78
CA GLY A 586 27.04 3.34 -12.47
C GLY A 586 25.51 3.18 -12.58
N ILE A 587 25.03 2.58 -13.68
CA ILE A 587 23.61 2.32 -13.90
C ILE A 587 23.33 0.87 -13.51
N THR A 588 22.42 0.66 -12.57
CA THR A 588 21.98 -0.68 -12.17
C THR A 588 20.99 -1.20 -13.21
N ALA A 589 21.32 -2.33 -13.82
CA ALA A 589 20.45 -2.97 -14.80
C ALA A 589 20.23 -4.45 -14.49
N PHE A 590 19.13 -5.02 -15.00
CA PHE A 590 18.72 -6.38 -14.73
C PHE A 590 18.34 -7.09 -16.02
N LEU A 591 18.94 -8.26 -16.29
CA LEU A 591 18.56 -9.09 -17.44
C LEU A 591 17.28 -9.85 -17.13
N VAL A 592 16.27 -9.73 -17.97
CA VAL A 592 15.03 -10.51 -17.83
C VAL A 592 15.30 -12.01 -17.92
N ARG A 593 16.29 -12.45 -18.72
CA ARG A 593 16.80 -13.82 -18.72
C ARG A 593 18.33 -13.87 -18.86
N THR A 594 18.94 -14.88 -18.23
CA THR A 594 20.41 -15.09 -18.22
C THR A 594 20.83 -16.36 -18.97
N ARG A 595 19.88 -17.15 -19.45
CA ARG A 595 20.15 -18.43 -20.14
C ARG A 595 19.13 -18.67 -21.23
N ASN A 596 19.31 -19.73 -21.99
CA ASN A 596 18.37 -20.12 -23.03
C ASN A 596 17.14 -20.85 -22.44
N TYR A 597 16.25 -20.10 -21.81
CA TYR A 597 14.92 -20.55 -21.40
C TYR A 597 13.84 -19.61 -21.97
N HIS A 598 12.62 -20.13 -22.12
CA HIS A 598 11.52 -19.37 -22.66
C HIS A 598 10.88 -18.49 -21.57
N ILE A 599 10.62 -17.24 -21.90
CA ILE A 599 9.75 -16.33 -21.15
C ILE A 599 8.65 -15.89 -22.10
N PRO A 600 7.37 -16.12 -21.82
CA PRO A 600 6.26 -15.62 -22.61
C PRO A 600 6.33 -14.10 -22.79
N LEU A 601 5.90 -13.59 -23.94
CA LEU A 601 5.90 -12.15 -24.22
C LEU A 601 5.13 -11.37 -23.15
N SER A 602 3.97 -11.89 -22.73
CA SER A 602 3.17 -11.30 -21.66
C SER A 602 3.89 -11.18 -20.33
N SER A 603 4.84 -12.07 -20.02
CA SER A 603 5.62 -12.03 -18.79
C SER A 603 6.83 -11.10 -18.84
N ARG A 604 7.31 -10.72 -20.03
CA ARG A 604 8.53 -9.88 -20.19
C ARG A 604 8.29 -8.43 -19.75
N GLY A 605 7.17 -7.86 -20.17
CA GLY A 605 6.74 -6.52 -19.74
C GLY A 605 6.50 -6.47 -18.23
N LEU A 606 5.86 -7.50 -17.68
CA LEU A 606 5.60 -7.61 -16.23
C LEU A 606 6.86 -7.57 -15.37
N TYR A 607 8.01 -8.05 -15.88
CA TYR A 607 9.28 -7.94 -15.15
C TYR A 607 9.70 -6.47 -15.02
N ALA A 608 9.59 -5.68 -16.09
CA ALA A 608 9.94 -4.27 -16.05
C ALA A 608 9.01 -3.47 -15.13
N ASP A 609 7.71 -3.72 -15.21
CA ASP A 609 6.69 -3.05 -14.39
C ASP A 609 6.89 -3.41 -12.90
N HIS A 610 7.09 -4.69 -12.59
CA HIS A 610 7.30 -5.12 -11.21
C HIS A 610 8.62 -4.60 -10.61
N LEU A 611 9.68 -4.52 -11.41
CA LEU A 611 10.97 -3.96 -11.00
C LEU A 611 10.95 -2.43 -10.93
N GLN A 612 9.87 -1.79 -11.32
CA GLN A 612 9.70 -0.33 -11.32
C GLN A 612 10.87 0.40 -12.00
N VAL A 613 11.35 -0.12 -13.14
CA VAL A 613 12.52 0.43 -13.82
C VAL A 613 12.20 1.72 -14.59
N ASP A 614 13.21 2.58 -14.76
CA ASP A 614 13.11 3.79 -15.58
C ASP A 614 12.90 3.50 -17.08
N GLY A 615 13.26 2.29 -17.52
CA GLY A 615 13.06 1.87 -18.90
C GLY A 615 13.40 0.39 -19.15
N MET A 616 12.80 -0.16 -20.20
CA MET A 616 13.08 -1.52 -20.67
C MET A 616 13.68 -1.48 -22.06
N VAL A 617 14.71 -2.27 -22.31
CA VAL A 617 15.37 -2.44 -23.61
C VAL A 617 15.25 -3.87 -24.07
N SER A 618 14.45 -4.13 -25.10
CA SER A 618 14.36 -5.46 -25.74
C SER A 618 15.30 -5.54 -26.95
N ILE A 619 16.13 -6.57 -26.98
CA ILE A 619 17.20 -6.75 -27.97
C ILE A 619 16.83 -7.89 -28.93
N HIS A 620 16.67 -7.56 -30.19
CA HIS A 620 16.38 -8.50 -31.26
C HIS A 620 17.35 -8.33 -32.43
N HIS A 621 17.62 -9.42 -33.15
CA HIS A 621 18.40 -9.44 -34.35
C HIS A 621 17.58 -10.03 -35.49
N ASN A 622 17.21 -9.21 -36.47
CA ASN A 622 16.44 -9.67 -37.62
C ASN A 622 17.26 -10.47 -38.59
N ALA A 623 16.72 -11.61 -39.05
CA ALA A 623 17.21 -12.31 -40.24
C ALA A 623 16.16 -12.22 -41.36
N PRO A 624 16.56 -11.99 -42.63
CA PRO A 624 15.62 -11.88 -43.73
C PRO A 624 14.95 -13.25 -44.00
N MET A 625 13.62 -13.24 -44.10
CA MET A 625 12.85 -14.45 -44.37
C MET A 625 13.02 -15.04 -45.79
N ILE A 626 13.54 -14.35 -46.81
CA ILE A 626 13.45 -14.80 -48.20
C ILE A 626 14.71 -14.54 -49.07
N ALA A 627 15.76 -13.86 -48.66
CA ALA A 627 17.03 -13.76 -49.40
C ALA A 627 18.13 -13.21 -48.52
N PRO A 628 19.41 -13.45 -48.81
CA PRO A 628 20.45 -12.73 -48.10
C PRO A 628 20.29 -11.24 -48.41
N SER A 629 19.74 -10.47 -47.46
CA SER A 629 19.85 -9.03 -47.51
C SER A 629 21.29 -8.67 -47.18
N SER A 630 21.81 -7.67 -47.83
CA SER A 630 23.15 -7.12 -47.59
C SER A 630 23.26 -6.45 -46.21
N ASP A 631 22.15 -6.40 -45.43
CA ASP A 631 22.03 -5.63 -44.22
C ASP A 631 21.39 -6.44 -43.10
N PRO A 632 22.14 -7.29 -42.36
CA PRO A 632 21.74 -7.79 -41.08
C PRO A 632 21.74 -6.60 -40.07
N GLY A 633 20.64 -6.37 -39.36
CA GLY A 633 20.49 -5.28 -38.41
C GLY A 633 20.12 -5.78 -37.03
N ALA A 634 20.57 -5.08 -35.99
CA ALA A 634 20.01 -5.19 -34.63
C ALA A 634 18.88 -4.15 -34.51
N GLU A 635 17.79 -4.54 -33.91
CA GLU A 635 16.67 -3.65 -33.58
C GLU A 635 16.58 -3.51 -32.07
N ALA A 636 16.42 -2.28 -31.58
CA ALA A 636 16.07 -1.98 -30.23
C ALA A 636 14.70 -1.29 -30.22
N PHE A 637 13.75 -1.89 -29.53
CA PHE A 637 12.42 -1.34 -29.36
C PHE A 637 12.40 -0.49 -28.09
N VAL A 638 11.87 0.72 -28.20
CA VAL A 638 11.67 1.64 -27.08
C VAL A 638 10.22 2.11 -27.12
N GLN A 639 9.65 2.38 -25.97
CA GLN A 639 8.29 2.89 -25.87
C GLN A 639 8.15 4.21 -26.64
N SER A 640 7.17 4.30 -27.54
CA SER A 640 6.87 5.52 -28.28
C SER A 640 6.25 6.56 -27.32
N ASN A 641 6.42 7.84 -27.67
CA ASN A 641 5.88 9.00 -26.94
C ASN A 641 6.55 9.37 -25.61
N SER A 642 7.54 8.64 -25.14
CA SER A 642 8.36 9.03 -24.00
C SER A 642 9.65 9.71 -24.45
N THR A 643 9.90 10.94 -24.02
CA THR A 643 11.18 11.65 -24.28
C THR A 643 12.36 10.94 -23.62
N LYS A 644 12.14 10.30 -22.48
CA LYS A 644 13.14 9.45 -21.78
C LYS A 644 13.45 8.20 -22.61
N SER A 645 12.42 7.48 -23.09
CA SER A 645 12.58 6.30 -23.94
C SER A 645 13.25 6.63 -25.28
N ALA A 646 12.92 7.75 -25.92
CA ALA A 646 13.59 8.19 -27.15
C ALA A 646 15.08 8.48 -26.90
N ARG A 647 15.42 9.11 -25.76
CA ARG A 647 16.81 9.37 -25.37
C ARG A 647 17.56 8.09 -25.04
N LEU A 648 16.92 7.13 -24.36
CA LEU A 648 17.49 5.80 -24.11
C LEU A 648 17.72 5.05 -25.42
N GLY A 649 16.75 5.06 -26.35
CA GLY A 649 16.86 4.45 -27.65
C GLY A 649 18.02 5.02 -28.47
N THR A 650 18.26 6.32 -28.40
CA THR A 650 19.42 6.96 -29.05
C THR A 650 20.74 6.50 -28.44
N LEU A 651 20.83 6.43 -27.11
CA LEU A 651 22.03 5.96 -26.41
C LEU A 651 22.33 4.49 -26.71
N VAL A 652 21.31 3.64 -26.72
CA VAL A 652 21.44 2.21 -27.10
C VAL A 652 21.89 2.08 -28.52
N TYR A 653 21.30 2.87 -29.47
CA TYR A 653 21.69 2.89 -30.88
C TYR A 653 23.15 3.27 -31.07
N GLU A 654 23.58 4.37 -30.44
CA GLU A 654 24.98 4.85 -30.56
C GLU A 654 25.96 3.80 -30.01
N SER A 655 25.64 3.20 -28.84
CA SER A 655 26.51 2.18 -28.23
C SER A 655 26.56 0.87 -29.02
N VAL A 656 25.45 0.41 -29.59
CA VAL A 656 25.40 -0.78 -30.44
C VAL A 656 26.09 -0.50 -31.77
N TYR A 657 25.90 0.70 -32.34
CA TYR A 657 26.57 1.12 -33.58
C TYR A 657 28.10 1.17 -33.39
N GLU A 658 28.61 1.78 -32.33
CA GLU A 658 30.03 1.82 -32.00
C GLU A 658 30.62 0.43 -31.78
N ALA A 659 29.90 -0.45 -31.11
CA ALA A 659 30.34 -1.83 -30.85
C ALA A 659 30.37 -2.68 -32.14
N LEU A 660 29.43 -2.47 -33.07
CA LEU A 660 29.32 -3.21 -34.30
C LEU A 660 30.21 -2.65 -35.43
N ASP A 661 30.60 -1.38 -35.40
CA ASP A 661 31.48 -0.76 -36.41
C ASP A 661 32.85 -1.47 -36.49
N GLN A 662 33.29 -2.10 -35.41
CA GLN A 662 34.50 -2.93 -35.38
C GLN A 662 34.38 -4.22 -36.21
N PHE A 663 33.16 -4.64 -36.60
CA PHE A 663 32.89 -5.89 -37.29
C PHE A 663 32.45 -5.71 -38.75
N SER A 664 32.55 -4.51 -39.32
CA SER A 664 32.12 -4.18 -40.73
C SER A 664 30.65 -4.52 -41.02
N TRP A 665 29.75 -4.42 -40.06
CA TRP A 665 28.31 -4.62 -40.22
C TRP A 665 27.59 -3.28 -40.10
N VAL A 666 26.62 -3.03 -40.98
CA VAL A 666 25.80 -1.81 -40.91
C VAL A 666 24.61 -2.06 -39.98
N ALA A 667 24.54 -1.31 -38.89
CA ALA A 667 23.38 -1.34 -38.01
C ALA A 667 22.29 -0.40 -38.54
N TRP A 668 21.06 -0.91 -38.63
CA TRP A 668 19.87 -0.11 -38.92
C TRP A 668 18.97 -0.12 -37.68
N THR A 669 18.55 1.07 -37.26
CA THR A 669 17.47 1.20 -36.30
C THR A 669 16.23 1.73 -37.02
N SER A 670 15.12 1.08 -36.88
CA SER A 670 13.82 1.64 -37.24
C SER A 670 13.07 1.97 -35.94
N GLN A 671 12.70 3.23 -35.75
CA GLN A 671 11.68 3.59 -34.79
C GLN A 671 10.34 3.10 -35.36
N TYR A 672 9.85 1.98 -34.85
CA TYR A 672 8.47 1.60 -35.08
C TYR A 672 7.67 1.97 -33.83
N ASP A 673 6.53 2.61 -34.05
CA ASP A 673 5.45 2.75 -33.11
C ASP A 673 4.88 1.33 -32.86
N ALA A 674 5.51 0.58 -31.98
CA ALA A 674 4.94 -0.64 -31.46
C ALA A 674 3.85 -0.18 -30.50
N GLY A 675 2.62 -0.11 -31.00
CA GLY A 675 1.47 -0.10 -30.11
C GLY A 675 1.65 -1.22 -29.10
N VAL A 676 1.30 -0.92 -27.85
CA VAL A 676 1.36 -1.77 -26.66
C VAL A 676 1.22 -3.25 -27.06
N ILE A 677 2.25 -4.03 -26.85
CA ILE A 677 2.16 -5.48 -26.80
C ILE A 677 2.12 -5.86 -25.32
#